data_d3e2f305ff6ff68f5be7b17ef7a8819b
#
_entry.id   d3e2f305ff6ff68f5be7b17ef7a8819b
#
_cell.length_a   1.000
_cell.length_b   1.000
_cell.length_c   1.000
_cell.angle_alpha   90.00
_cell.angle_beta   90.00
_cell.angle_gamma   90.00
#
_symmetry.space_group_name_H-M   'P 1'
#
loop_
_entity.id
_entity.type
_entity.pdbx_description
1 polymer ?
#
loop_
_entity_poly.entity_id
_entity_poly.type
_entity_poly.pdbx_seq_one_letter_code
_entity_poly.pdbx_strand_id
1 'polypeptide(L)'
;MIKTLIAVIFFISQVNVKSQNVDQDKTTSKSINDLPSWTAALSAHNDGLSDVAVDKLEKIEARSDLSNADLTRVRSLLVENLVRSGRYQEALDTAVGDELDFWRGIALAGLSKINEARPLLDKHINDTKDIFHTSLASAYESLEMYEDALKIVSDSVAISSEPSEKNPLIIFKLATLNLLLEKYDESIKATALNGNESAMIKNLKLLIQSKAQYQKENFSEAEKLIKDIDISIDKRTAKIHTSLESLRFNVQIGLENFDTAISIMRSAVENAPVDCETILFFDQLLTLKDKARNEIESLLINWTKSDNDDLSRKSKYFITYFNNSDKNEQSIASLKELSIGDDIISVRSKILLGRFLIINENYQSAIELLNSLNNTVQDQFIDSEISFLLAEAHKKNNDIRSATESYLTVKNSDNSDAALFNAALLDLFANKENKSELNNQIVSRIVNKTVKGNIMLERGLLLTSTDSREAKRAIDVFIDEYPQHERIAEAHLAITSLLLLESPVNFEAAKISLEKGQALAIRLTDKERADYLDFWIHENNSSIDFVESKGNEFVQKWPNSPHSPEIRMRLGEIFYLNKDYSKALLNFEKLYTDYPNSILAMRSMYFAAHSAKLTLTEEGIERALTLFQKVSESESQLSYKAILEKAKITLNKNLKDEAISHLNGLISSEASDKIKTTALMLKGRALYEQGAASADKITEALKVFDMILGMEGLSVSSRNEAIFRKAKSFEFIAQNTKALELYYQILTAPRPPLAINEKPEMNWHFKAGFECIRILTNRGNNQDLRAAIIIADQLANINGSRSPEAKVISERLKLENFIWDE
;
A
#
# COMPACT_ATOMS: atom_id res chain seq x y z
N MET A 1 30.30 -8.47 1.79
CA MET A 1 31.45 -9.41 1.64
C MET A 1 32.21 -9.24 0.32
N ILE A 2 31.60 -9.25 -0.89
CA ILE A 2 32.33 -9.02 -2.16
C ILE A 2 32.90 -7.60 -2.19
N LYS A 3 32.14 -6.58 -1.78
CA LYS A 3 32.59 -5.17 -1.71
C LYS A 3 33.76 -5.01 -0.70
N THR A 4 33.81 -5.78 0.37
CA THR A 4 34.91 -5.79 1.34
C THR A 4 36.20 -6.38 0.75
N LEU A 5 36.10 -7.41 -0.07
CA LEU A 5 37.26 -8.00 -0.80
C LEU A 5 37.83 -7.02 -1.80
N ILE A 6 37.00 -6.24 -2.47
CA ILE A 6 37.38 -5.19 -3.42
C ILE A 6 38.15 -4.07 -2.73
N ALA A 7 37.69 -3.63 -1.53
CA ALA A 7 38.39 -2.63 -0.73
C ALA A 7 39.79 -3.10 -0.29
N VAL A 8 39.97 -4.39 0.01
CA VAL A 8 41.28 -4.99 0.34
C VAL A 8 42.20 -4.99 -0.85
N ILE A 9 41.72 -5.29 -2.05
CA ILE A 9 42.50 -5.27 -3.30
C ILE A 9 42.93 -3.84 -3.62
N PHE A 10 42.10 -2.84 -3.34
CA PHE A 10 42.45 -1.43 -3.57
C PHE A 10 43.56 -0.96 -2.65
N PHE A 11 43.58 -1.43 -1.37
CA PHE A 11 44.62 -1.08 -0.39
C PHE A 11 45.99 -1.69 -0.73
N ILE A 12 46.03 -2.89 -1.33
CA ILE A 12 47.29 -3.55 -1.76
C ILE A 12 47.86 -2.90 -3.02
N SER A 13 47.03 -2.24 -3.84
CA SER A 13 47.47 -1.56 -5.07
C SER A 13 48.38 -0.35 -4.83
N GLN A 14 48.31 0.23 -3.64
CA GLN A 14 49.09 1.43 -3.30
C GLN A 14 50.55 1.12 -2.96
N VAL A 15 50.96 -0.14 -2.83
CA VAL A 15 52.29 -0.51 -2.29
C VAL A 15 53.33 -0.77 -3.36
N ASN A 16 53.03 -0.88 -4.66
CA ASN A 16 54.02 -1.29 -5.66
C ASN A 16 53.91 -0.56 -7.03
N VAL A 17 54.13 0.73 -7.09
CA VAL A 17 54.35 1.42 -8.37
C VAL A 17 55.74 2.08 -8.33
N LYS A 18 56.72 1.44 -8.96
CA LYS A 18 58.01 2.07 -9.29
C LYS A 18 57.82 3.06 -10.45
N SER A 19 58.31 4.27 -10.25
CA SER A 19 58.30 5.37 -11.21
C SER A 19 59.08 5.06 -12.51
N GLN A 20 58.49 5.33 -13.66
CA GLN A 20 59.22 5.53 -14.91
C GLN A 20 59.45 7.03 -15.15
N ASN A 21 60.68 7.34 -15.53
CA ASN A 21 61.19 8.68 -15.81
C ASN A 21 60.54 9.29 -17.08
N VAL A 22 60.15 10.54 -17.00
CA VAL A 22 59.76 11.36 -18.14
C VAL A 22 60.90 12.36 -18.44
N ASP A 23 61.38 12.38 -19.72
CA ASP A 23 62.43 13.21 -20.27
C ASP A 23 62.07 14.71 -20.15
N GLN A 24 63.16 15.48 -19.98
CA GLN A 24 63.19 16.94 -19.81
C GLN A 24 63.24 17.66 -21.15
N ASP A 25 62.49 18.74 -21.30
CA ASP A 25 62.76 19.81 -22.19
C ASP A 25 62.91 21.17 -21.44
N LYS A 26 63.92 21.91 -21.68
CA LYS A 26 64.37 23.09 -20.91
C LYS A 26 63.90 24.37 -21.54
N THR A 27 63.16 25.20 -20.79
CA THR A 27 63.23 26.66 -20.95
C THR A 27 62.92 27.33 -19.58
N THR A 28 63.67 28.41 -19.31
CA THR A 28 63.94 29.08 -18.06
C THR A 28 62.76 29.96 -17.57
N SER A 29 61.95 29.39 -16.70
CA SER A 29 61.31 29.99 -15.55
C SER A 29 61.56 29.02 -14.40
N LYS A 30 61.54 29.47 -13.12
CA LYS A 30 61.70 28.51 -12.02
C LYS A 30 60.63 27.45 -12.19
N SER A 31 61.06 26.30 -12.71
CA SER A 31 60.16 25.16 -12.97
C SER A 31 59.61 24.70 -11.63
N ILE A 32 58.35 24.29 -11.60
CA ILE A 32 57.68 23.61 -10.45
C ILE A 32 58.57 22.45 -9.95
N ASN A 33 59.36 21.84 -10.82
CA ASN A 33 60.27 20.74 -10.52
C ASN A 33 61.41 21.14 -9.56
N ASP A 34 61.72 22.44 -9.42
CA ASP A 34 62.74 22.96 -8.51
C ASP A 34 62.16 23.25 -7.10
N LEU A 35 60.88 23.03 -6.87
CA LEU A 35 60.24 23.23 -5.57
C LEU A 35 60.35 21.97 -4.69
N PRO A 36 60.99 22.03 -3.51
CA PRO A 36 61.06 20.89 -2.60
C PRO A 36 59.65 20.40 -2.19
N SER A 37 58.67 21.29 -2.13
CA SER A 37 57.28 20.96 -1.85
C SER A 37 56.62 20.13 -2.95
N TRP A 38 56.97 20.36 -4.23
CA TRP A 38 56.52 19.57 -5.37
C TRP A 38 57.14 18.15 -5.35
N THR A 39 58.43 18.04 -5.10
CA THR A 39 59.08 16.75 -4.95
C THR A 39 58.47 15.95 -3.79
N ALA A 40 58.17 16.61 -2.68
CA ALA A 40 57.56 15.97 -1.53
C ALA A 40 56.06 15.61 -1.79
N ALA A 41 55.33 16.37 -2.59
CA ALA A 41 53.99 16.04 -3.01
C ALA A 41 53.98 14.82 -3.96
N LEU A 42 54.89 14.79 -4.93
CA LEU A 42 55.07 13.65 -5.83
C LEU A 42 55.48 12.36 -5.09
N SER A 43 56.38 12.49 -4.09
CA SER A 43 56.76 11.35 -3.28
C SER A 43 55.55 10.83 -2.49
N ALA A 44 54.75 11.70 -1.84
CA ALA A 44 53.55 11.32 -1.12
C ALA A 44 52.52 10.69 -2.06
N HIS A 45 52.33 11.24 -3.27
CA HIS A 45 51.44 10.66 -4.28
C HIS A 45 51.92 9.24 -4.69
N ASN A 46 53.21 9.07 -4.98
CA ASN A 46 53.79 7.78 -5.38
C ASN A 46 53.75 6.75 -4.26
N ASP A 47 53.86 7.21 -3.01
CA ASP A 47 53.77 6.37 -1.80
C ASP A 47 52.30 6.06 -1.41
N GLY A 48 51.31 6.58 -2.14
CA GLY A 48 49.90 6.37 -1.89
C GLY A 48 49.33 7.17 -0.71
N LEU A 49 50.08 8.16 -0.21
CA LEU A 49 49.70 9.05 0.87
C LEU A 49 48.90 10.23 0.35
N SER A 50 47.70 9.97 -0.21
CA SER A 50 46.90 10.94 -0.97
C SER A 50 46.56 12.20 -0.15
N ASP A 51 46.16 12.07 1.13
CA ASP A 51 45.87 13.24 1.98
C ASP A 51 47.08 14.11 2.25
N VAL A 52 48.29 13.49 2.39
CA VAL A 52 49.55 14.22 2.52
C VAL A 52 49.92 14.93 1.23
N ALA A 53 49.64 14.29 0.10
CA ALA A 53 49.86 14.88 -1.22
C ALA A 53 48.93 16.08 -1.43
N VAL A 54 47.63 15.95 -1.06
CA VAL A 54 46.63 17.02 -1.14
C VAL A 54 47.07 18.25 -0.33
N ASP A 55 47.44 18.10 0.96
CA ASP A 55 47.90 19.20 1.80
C ASP A 55 49.10 19.99 1.19
N LYS A 56 50.00 19.26 0.55
CA LYS A 56 51.14 19.90 -0.12
C LYS A 56 50.79 20.56 -1.43
N LEU A 57 49.91 19.95 -2.23
CA LEU A 57 49.48 20.45 -3.52
C LEU A 57 48.61 21.69 -3.39
N GLU A 58 47.71 21.75 -2.41
CA GLU A 58 46.91 22.94 -2.10
C GLU A 58 47.78 24.16 -1.75
N LYS A 59 48.86 23.94 -0.99
CA LYS A 59 49.83 24.97 -0.67
C LYS A 59 50.61 25.45 -1.90
N ILE A 60 50.84 24.56 -2.88
CA ILE A 60 51.51 24.94 -4.14
C ILE A 60 50.54 25.65 -5.07
N GLU A 61 49.30 25.21 -5.18
CA GLU A 61 48.26 25.83 -6.00
C GLU A 61 47.98 27.28 -5.60
N ALA A 62 48.00 27.58 -4.29
CA ALA A 62 47.81 28.92 -3.74
C ALA A 62 48.94 29.93 -4.12
N ARG A 63 50.00 29.51 -4.81
CA ARG A 63 51.09 30.37 -5.21
C ARG A 63 50.73 31.17 -6.46
N SER A 64 51.06 32.45 -6.47
CA SER A 64 50.81 33.36 -7.58
C SER A 64 51.94 33.44 -8.62
N ASP A 65 53.07 32.75 -8.38
CA ASP A 65 54.26 32.78 -9.21
C ASP A 65 54.41 31.54 -10.18
N LEU A 66 53.37 30.73 -10.26
CA LEU A 66 53.32 29.55 -11.14
C LEU A 66 52.89 29.93 -12.56
N SER A 67 53.52 29.28 -13.55
CA SER A 67 53.02 29.35 -14.91
C SER A 67 51.65 28.65 -15.04
N ASN A 68 50.84 29.03 -16.03
CA ASN A 68 49.57 28.35 -16.29
C ASN A 68 49.76 26.83 -16.54
N ALA A 69 50.82 26.44 -17.21
CA ALA A 69 51.14 25.02 -17.45
C ALA A 69 51.49 24.27 -16.15
N ASP A 70 52.26 24.92 -15.24
CA ASP A 70 52.55 24.32 -13.95
C ASP A 70 51.33 24.25 -13.06
N LEU A 71 50.46 25.28 -13.09
CA LEU A 71 49.22 25.30 -12.37
C LEU A 71 48.28 24.16 -12.84
N THR A 72 48.17 23.92 -14.13
CA THR A 72 47.40 22.80 -14.68
C THR A 72 47.93 21.44 -14.19
N ARG A 73 49.29 21.29 -14.16
CA ARG A 73 49.91 20.06 -13.63
C ARG A 73 49.64 19.86 -12.14
N VAL A 74 49.73 20.94 -11.33
CA VAL A 74 49.41 20.89 -9.90
C VAL A 74 47.94 20.51 -9.69
N ARG A 75 47.03 21.12 -10.42
CA ARG A 75 45.57 20.85 -10.33
C ARG A 75 45.25 19.43 -10.76
N SER A 76 45.85 18.96 -11.83
CA SER A 76 45.62 17.57 -12.28
C SER A 76 46.02 16.57 -11.19
N LEU A 77 47.19 16.75 -10.60
CA LEU A 77 47.66 15.87 -9.52
C LEU A 77 46.84 16.04 -8.23
N LEU A 78 46.40 17.26 -7.93
CA LEU A 78 45.54 17.55 -6.78
C LEU A 78 44.16 16.87 -6.92
N VAL A 79 43.52 17.03 -8.07
CA VAL A 79 42.20 16.41 -8.34
C VAL A 79 42.32 14.88 -8.27
N GLU A 80 43.38 14.29 -8.84
CA GLU A 80 43.64 12.85 -8.74
C GLU A 80 43.78 12.39 -7.28
N ASN A 81 44.50 13.09 -6.42
CA ASN A 81 44.66 12.73 -5.03
C ASN A 81 43.41 12.97 -4.20
N LEU A 82 42.61 14.01 -4.49
CA LEU A 82 41.31 14.24 -3.89
C LEU A 82 40.35 13.10 -4.21
N VAL A 83 40.31 12.65 -5.46
CA VAL A 83 39.52 11.47 -5.86
C VAL A 83 39.97 10.22 -5.13
N ARG A 84 41.31 9.98 -5.07
CA ARG A 84 41.87 8.82 -4.38
C ARG A 84 41.63 8.81 -2.88
N SER A 85 41.50 9.98 -2.24
CA SER A 85 41.16 10.11 -0.82
C SER A 85 39.65 10.10 -0.58
N GLY A 86 38.81 9.98 -1.61
CA GLY A 86 37.34 9.97 -1.49
C GLY A 86 36.72 11.36 -1.28
N ARG A 87 37.51 12.45 -1.42
CA ARG A 87 37.05 13.85 -1.29
C ARG A 87 36.43 14.31 -2.61
N TYR A 88 35.38 13.61 -3.07
CA TYR A 88 34.80 13.78 -4.42
C TYR A 88 34.21 15.16 -4.68
N GLN A 89 33.58 15.79 -3.71
CA GLN A 89 32.99 17.11 -3.89
C GLN A 89 34.11 18.16 -4.10
N GLU A 90 35.15 18.11 -3.31
CA GLU A 90 36.29 19.01 -3.43
C GLU A 90 37.05 18.79 -4.74
N ALA A 91 37.14 17.53 -5.19
CA ALA A 91 37.71 17.21 -6.51
C ALA A 91 36.88 17.87 -7.63
N LEU A 92 35.56 17.90 -7.55
CA LEU A 92 34.71 18.57 -8.53
C LEU A 92 34.90 20.08 -8.52
N ASP A 93 35.00 20.69 -7.34
CA ASP A 93 35.16 22.12 -7.18
C ASP A 93 36.50 22.59 -7.71
N THR A 94 37.54 21.72 -7.67
CA THR A 94 38.89 21.98 -8.15
C THR A 94 39.08 21.65 -9.64
N ALA A 95 38.29 20.71 -10.20
CA ALA A 95 38.40 20.22 -11.57
C ALA A 95 37.79 21.21 -12.58
N VAL A 96 38.51 22.25 -12.92
CA VAL A 96 38.12 23.25 -13.90
C VAL A 96 38.89 23.06 -15.20
N GLY A 97 38.20 22.85 -16.32
CA GLY A 97 38.76 22.66 -17.66
C GLY A 97 38.52 21.24 -18.22
N ASP A 98 38.48 21.14 -19.55
CA ASP A 98 38.17 19.88 -20.27
C ASP A 98 39.29 18.83 -20.11
N GLU A 99 40.48 19.23 -19.81
CA GLU A 99 41.61 18.35 -19.52
C GLU A 99 41.46 17.52 -18.25
N LEU A 100 40.55 17.93 -17.36
CA LEU A 100 40.23 17.22 -16.12
C LEU A 100 38.90 16.46 -16.20
N ASP A 101 38.27 16.35 -17.37
CA ASP A 101 37.02 15.65 -17.61
C ASP A 101 37.02 14.21 -17.06
N PHE A 102 38.12 13.50 -17.21
CA PHE A 102 38.28 12.14 -16.69
C PHE A 102 38.09 12.09 -15.16
N TRP A 103 38.87 12.87 -14.43
CA TRP A 103 38.85 12.90 -12.97
C TRP A 103 37.52 13.47 -12.44
N ARG A 104 36.95 14.43 -13.19
CA ARG A 104 35.62 14.95 -12.91
C ARG A 104 34.54 13.86 -13.05
N GLY A 105 34.65 13.04 -14.09
CA GLY A 105 33.80 11.87 -14.27
C GLY A 105 33.92 10.85 -13.13
N ILE A 106 35.15 10.56 -12.69
CA ILE A 106 35.41 9.66 -11.53
C ILE A 106 34.80 10.24 -10.25
N ALA A 107 34.97 11.54 -9.98
CA ALA A 107 34.44 12.20 -8.82
C ALA A 107 32.87 12.18 -8.80
N LEU A 108 32.26 12.46 -9.95
CA LEU A 108 30.78 12.36 -10.11
C LEU A 108 30.28 10.92 -9.90
N ALA A 109 31.05 9.92 -10.36
CA ALA A 109 30.71 8.52 -10.11
C ALA A 109 30.80 8.18 -8.63
N GLY A 110 31.83 8.67 -7.92
CA GLY A 110 31.95 8.53 -6.47
C GLY A 110 30.77 9.17 -5.69
N LEU A 111 30.16 10.22 -6.25
CA LEU A 111 28.95 10.86 -5.72
C LEU A 111 27.64 10.22 -6.23
N SER A 112 27.71 9.12 -6.97
CA SER A 112 26.58 8.41 -7.56
C SER A 112 25.74 9.24 -8.55
N LYS A 113 26.32 10.27 -9.17
CA LYS A 113 25.67 11.12 -10.17
C LYS A 113 25.80 10.53 -11.58
N ILE A 114 25.10 9.43 -11.85
CA ILE A 114 25.20 8.60 -13.07
C ILE A 114 25.07 9.42 -14.35
N ASN A 115 24.05 10.28 -14.43
CA ASN A 115 23.72 11.03 -15.66
C ASN A 115 24.79 12.07 -16.03
N GLU A 116 25.52 12.58 -15.04
CA GLU A 116 26.60 13.56 -15.24
C GLU A 116 27.95 12.87 -15.44
N ALA A 117 28.19 11.75 -14.74
CA ALA A 117 29.45 11.01 -14.79
C ALA A 117 29.68 10.30 -16.14
N ARG A 118 28.64 9.56 -16.60
CA ARG A 118 28.71 8.68 -17.78
C ARG A 118 29.20 9.40 -19.04
N PRO A 119 28.69 10.57 -19.46
CA PRO A 119 29.15 11.26 -20.66
C PRO A 119 30.63 11.68 -20.62
N LEU A 120 31.19 11.89 -19.43
CA LEU A 120 32.58 12.22 -19.23
C LEU A 120 33.47 10.97 -19.28
N LEU A 121 33.03 9.90 -18.64
CA LEU A 121 33.75 8.64 -18.57
C LEU A 121 33.76 7.91 -19.92
N ASP A 122 32.67 7.90 -20.66
CA ASP A 122 32.55 7.25 -21.97
C ASP A 122 33.58 7.80 -23.02
N LYS A 123 33.99 9.05 -22.88
CA LYS A 123 35.05 9.65 -23.73
C LYS A 123 36.41 8.92 -23.60
N HIS A 124 36.66 8.29 -22.46
CA HIS A 124 37.93 7.69 -22.07
C HIS A 124 37.94 6.15 -22.13
N ILE A 125 36.86 5.51 -22.58
CA ILE A 125 36.76 4.03 -22.68
C ILE A 125 37.87 3.42 -23.55
N ASN A 126 38.32 4.13 -24.58
CA ASN A 126 39.35 3.67 -25.51
C ASN A 126 40.76 4.17 -25.14
N ASP A 127 40.94 4.79 -23.97
CA ASP A 127 42.27 5.26 -23.56
C ASP A 127 43.10 4.09 -23.05
N THR A 128 44.31 3.87 -23.61
CA THR A 128 45.09 2.63 -23.44
C THR A 128 46.06 2.66 -22.25
N LYS A 129 45.99 3.63 -21.36
CA LYS A 129 46.91 3.73 -20.21
C LYS A 129 46.37 2.89 -19.03
N ASP A 130 47.16 1.92 -18.54
CA ASP A 130 46.81 0.99 -17.45
C ASP A 130 46.22 1.65 -16.19
N ILE A 131 46.71 2.83 -15.81
CA ILE A 131 46.23 3.59 -14.65
C ILE A 131 44.79 4.06 -14.86
N PHE A 132 44.41 4.43 -16.08
CA PHE A 132 43.06 4.88 -16.38
C PHE A 132 42.06 3.72 -16.38
N HIS A 133 42.44 2.54 -16.87
CA HIS A 133 41.58 1.38 -16.94
C HIS A 133 41.09 0.92 -15.57
N THR A 134 41.96 0.84 -14.56
CA THR A 134 41.57 0.42 -13.20
C THR A 134 40.70 1.46 -12.52
N SER A 135 41.00 2.74 -12.67
CA SER A 135 40.21 3.85 -12.11
C SER A 135 38.85 3.96 -12.80
N LEU A 136 38.85 3.83 -14.14
CA LEU A 136 37.62 3.85 -14.93
C LEU A 136 36.68 2.66 -14.57
N ALA A 137 37.26 1.46 -14.50
CA ALA A 137 36.49 0.27 -14.09
C ALA A 137 35.93 0.43 -12.67
N SER A 138 36.68 1.03 -11.74
CA SER A 138 36.21 1.29 -10.38
C SER A 138 35.09 2.35 -10.35
N ALA A 139 35.14 3.35 -11.25
CA ALA A 139 34.06 4.32 -11.38
C ALA A 139 32.76 3.69 -11.90
N TYR A 140 32.83 2.88 -12.94
CA TYR A 140 31.68 2.12 -13.43
C TYR A 140 31.12 1.14 -12.38
N GLU A 141 32.01 0.53 -11.59
CA GLU A 141 31.59 -0.33 -10.47
C GLU A 141 30.88 0.45 -9.37
N SER A 142 31.33 1.67 -9.04
CA SER A 142 30.64 2.54 -8.07
C SER A 142 29.24 3.00 -8.57
N LEU A 143 29.06 3.02 -9.89
CA LEU A 143 27.78 3.27 -10.55
C LEU A 143 26.94 1.99 -10.73
N GLU A 144 27.40 0.85 -10.20
CA GLU A 144 26.78 -0.48 -10.35
C GLU A 144 26.70 -0.99 -11.81
N MET A 145 27.47 -0.40 -12.72
CA MET A 145 27.56 -0.76 -14.14
C MET A 145 28.65 -1.84 -14.35
N TYR A 146 28.43 -3.01 -13.75
CA TYR A 146 29.47 -4.07 -13.68
C TYR A 146 29.86 -4.67 -15.03
N GLU A 147 28.93 -4.72 -16.01
CA GLU A 147 29.24 -5.22 -17.35
C GLU A 147 30.16 -4.28 -18.12
N ASP A 148 29.95 -2.95 -18.04
CA ASP A 148 30.81 -1.95 -18.62
C ASP A 148 32.19 -1.98 -17.96
N ALA A 149 32.25 -2.08 -16.63
CA ALA A 149 33.49 -2.26 -15.88
C ALA A 149 34.27 -3.52 -16.32
N LEU A 150 33.54 -4.66 -16.47
CA LEU A 150 34.12 -5.93 -16.91
C LEU A 150 34.70 -5.80 -18.32
N LYS A 151 34.02 -5.14 -19.25
CA LYS A 151 34.47 -4.91 -20.61
C LYS A 151 35.82 -4.14 -20.63
N ILE A 152 35.91 -3.04 -19.88
CA ILE A 152 37.11 -2.21 -19.77
C ILE A 152 38.32 -3.03 -19.28
N VAL A 153 38.08 -3.84 -18.20
CA VAL A 153 39.16 -4.68 -17.64
C VAL A 153 39.56 -5.81 -18.60
N SER A 154 38.58 -6.41 -19.29
CA SER A 154 38.84 -7.49 -20.26
C SER A 154 39.63 -6.99 -21.48
N ASP A 155 39.31 -5.81 -21.99
CA ASP A 155 40.04 -5.18 -23.09
C ASP A 155 41.45 -4.86 -22.66
N SER A 156 41.69 -4.38 -21.44
CA SER A 156 43.02 -4.16 -20.88
C SER A 156 43.84 -5.46 -20.78
N VAL A 157 43.20 -6.56 -20.38
CA VAL A 157 43.88 -7.89 -20.33
C VAL A 157 44.20 -8.42 -21.73
N ALA A 158 43.39 -8.13 -22.76
CA ALA A 158 43.58 -8.59 -24.13
C ALA A 158 44.73 -7.86 -24.83
N ILE A 159 45.03 -6.61 -24.47
CA ILE A 159 46.10 -5.78 -25.06
C ILE A 159 47.51 -6.22 -24.58
N SER A 160 47.61 -6.83 -23.39
CA SER A 160 48.90 -7.29 -22.82
C SER A 160 49.38 -8.57 -23.51
N SER A 161 50.56 -8.51 -24.16
CA SER A 161 51.07 -9.59 -25.04
C SER A 161 51.68 -10.81 -24.33
N GLU A 162 51.95 -10.75 -22.99
CA GLU A 162 52.54 -11.84 -22.23
C GLU A 162 51.82 -12.10 -20.91
N PRO A 163 51.49 -13.38 -20.56
CA PRO A 163 50.82 -13.71 -19.30
C PRO A 163 51.63 -13.42 -18.02
N SER A 164 52.95 -13.35 -18.14
CA SER A 164 53.87 -13.07 -17.01
C SER A 164 53.97 -11.60 -16.63
N GLU A 165 53.53 -10.69 -17.50
CA GLU A 165 53.60 -9.23 -17.31
C GLU A 165 52.31 -8.62 -16.82
N LYS A 166 51.23 -9.43 -16.71
CA LYS A 166 49.90 -8.93 -16.30
C LYS A 166 49.94 -8.44 -14.85
N ASN A 167 49.56 -7.18 -14.68
CA ASN A 167 49.43 -6.59 -13.37
C ASN A 167 48.43 -7.42 -12.52
N PRO A 168 48.85 -7.97 -11.35
CA PRO A 168 47.96 -8.76 -10.47
C PRO A 168 46.67 -8.08 -10.14
N LEU A 169 46.65 -6.74 -10.05
CA LEU A 169 45.45 -5.95 -9.75
C LEU A 169 44.41 -6.06 -10.84
N ILE A 170 44.78 -6.03 -12.09
CA ILE A 170 43.86 -6.17 -13.22
C ILE A 170 43.25 -7.57 -13.21
N ILE A 171 44.08 -8.61 -12.91
CA ILE A 171 43.60 -9.98 -12.78
C ILE A 171 42.57 -10.13 -11.62
N PHE A 172 42.86 -9.55 -10.45
CA PHE A 172 41.95 -9.57 -9.33
C PHE A 172 40.68 -8.79 -9.61
N LYS A 173 40.78 -7.64 -10.28
CA LYS A 173 39.61 -6.85 -10.70
C LYS A 173 38.73 -7.64 -11.68
N LEU A 174 39.35 -8.27 -12.68
CA LEU A 174 38.67 -9.16 -13.62
C LEU A 174 37.95 -10.29 -12.91
N ALA A 175 38.62 -10.97 -11.99
CA ALA A 175 38.06 -12.08 -11.24
C ALA A 175 36.92 -11.66 -10.33
N THR A 176 37.03 -10.51 -9.65
CA THR A 176 35.98 -10.01 -8.76
C THR A 176 34.76 -9.50 -9.52
N LEU A 177 34.92 -8.84 -10.67
CA LEU A 177 33.81 -8.45 -11.53
C LEU A 177 33.07 -9.67 -12.10
N ASN A 178 33.81 -10.72 -12.50
CA ASN A 178 33.17 -11.98 -12.90
C ASN A 178 32.39 -12.63 -11.75
N LEU A 179 32.86 -12.55 -10.49
CA LEU A 179 32.12 -13.01 -9.34
C LEU A 179 30.81 -12.21 -9.12
N LEU A 180 30.87 -10.89 -9.28
CA LEU A 180 29.70 -10.01 -9.14
C LEU A 180 28.64 -10.28 -10.21
N LEU A 181 29.08 -10.64 -11.42
CA LEU A 181 28.21 -10.98 -12.56
C LEU A 181 27.85 -12.47 -12.63
N GLU A 182 28.11 -13.22 -11.56
CA GLU A 182 27.80 -14.66 -11.44
C GLU A 182 28.51 -15.54 -12.49
N LYS A 183 29.56 -15.01 -13.13
CA LYS A 183 30.44 -15.73 -14.09
C LYS A 183 31.53 -16.46 -13.33
N TYR A 184 31.14 -17.46 -12.53
CA TYR A 184 32.07 -18.11 -11.58
C TYR A 184 33.21 -18.86 -12.25
N ASP A 185 32.98 -19.53 -13.37
CA ASP A 185 34.01 -20.28 -14.10
C ASP A 185 35.05 -19.37 -14.72
N GLU A 186 34.63 -18.21 -15.21
CA GLU A 186 35.54 -17.17 -15.72
C GLU A 186 36.39 -16.57 -14.59
N SER A 187 35.81 -16.37 -13.41
CA SER A 187 36.53 -15.91 -12.21
C SER A 187 37.61 -16.92 -11.77
N ILE A 188 37.25 -18.21 -11.73
CA ILE A 188 38.22 -19.30 -11.41
C ILE A 188 39.34 -19.36 -12.44
N LYS A 189 39.01 -19.27 -13.74
CA LYS A 189 39.98 -19.26 -14.84
C LYS A 189 40.95 -18.07 -14.76
N ALA A 190 40.44 -16.87 -14.44
CA ALA A 190 41.26 -15.67 -14.30
C ALA A 190 42.26 -15.80 -13.14
N THR A 191 41.91 -16.52 -12.09
CA THR A 191 42.75 -16.72 -10.90
C THR A 191 43.55 -18.02 -10.92
N ALA A 192 43.69 -18.70 -12.06
CA ALA A 192 44.53 -19.90 -12.18
C ALA A 192 45.93 -19.69 -11.62
N LEU A 193 46.50 -20.68 -10.88
CA LEU A 193 47.82 -20.61 -10.29
C LEU A 193 48.87 -20.94 -11.35
N ASN A 194 49.95 -20.14 -11.41
CA ASN A 194 51.05 -20.28 -12.37
C ASN A 194 52.34 -20.88 -11.74
N GLY A 195 52.34 -21.13 -10.43
CA GLY A 195 53.44 -21.77 -9.70
C GLY A 195 54.61 -20.85 -9.31
N ASN A 196 54.69 -19.64 -9.84
CA ASN A 196 55.77 -18.67 -9.55
C ASN A 196 55.27 -17.45 -8.74
N GLU A 197 54.08 -17.50 -8.19
CA GLU A 197 53.52 -16.38 -7.46
C GLU A 197 54.07 -16.26 -6.03
N SER A 198 54.07 -15.04 -5.49
CA SER A 198 54.30 -14.84 -4.06
C SER A 198 53.20 -15.51 -3.25
N ALA A 199 53.52 -15.92 -2.02
CA ALA A 199 52.57 -16.56 -1.13
C ALA A 199 51.27 -15.72 -0.96
N MET A 200 51.39 -14.41 -0.88
CA MET A 200 50.26 -13.51 -0.77
C MET A 200 49.35 -13.53 -2.00
N ILE A 201 49.90 -13.46 -3.19
CA ILE A 201 49.14 -13.52 -4.46
C ILE A 201 48.44 -14.87 -4.59
N LYS A 202 49.16 -15.98 -4.25
CA LYS A 202 48.61 -17.33 -4.25
C LYS A 202 47.38 -17.42 -3.30
N ASN A 203 47.52 -16.96 -2.06
CA ASN A 203 46.45 -16.98 -1.07
C ASN A 203 45.21 -16.16 -1.50
N LEU A 204 45.38 -14.97 -2.09
CA LEU A 204 44.30 -14.16 -2.63
C LEU A 204 43.60 -14.86 -3.81
N LYS A 205 44.35 -15.49 -4.72
CA LYS A 205 43.75 -16.27 -5.81
C LYS A 205 42.94 -17.45 -5.28
N LEU A 206 43.48 -18.21 -4.30
CA LEU A 206 42.76 -19.31 -3.65
C LEU A 206 41.49 -18.82 -2.93
N LEU A 207 41.52 -17.66 -2.28
CA LEU A 207 40.40 -17.08 -1.62
C LEU A 207 39.25 -16.75 -2.61
N ILE A 208 39.60 -16.17 -3.78
CA ILE A 208 38.63 -15.86 -4.85
C ILE A 208 38.07 -17.15 -5.45
N GLN A 209 38.90 -18.16 -5.73
CA GLN A 209 38.45 -19.45 -6.25
C GLN A 209 37.53 -20.16 -5.24
N SER A 210 37.88 -20.17 -3.95
CA SER A 210 37.05 -20.75 -2.89
C SER A 210 35.69 -20.08 -2.82
N LYS A 211 35.64 -18.76 -2.99
CA LYS A 211 34.40 -18.01 -3.01
C LYS A 211 33.56 -18.30 -4.26
N ALA A 212 34.20 -18.43 -5.42
CA ALA A 212 33.48 -18.86 -6.65
C ALA A 212 32.90 -20.27 -6.50
N GLN A 213 33.65 -21.21 -5.93
CA GLN A 213 33.16 -22.56 -5.67
C GLN A 213 32.01 -22.56 -4.63
N TYR A 214 32.10 -21.74 -3.58
CA TYR A 214 31.02 -21.57 -2.62
C TYR A 214 29.72 -21.07 -3.29
N GLN A 215 29.83 -20.07 -4.18
CA GLN A 215 28.66 -19.53 -4.90
C GLN A 215 28.08 -20.53 -5.91
N LYS A 216 28.88 -21.47 -6.39
CA LYS A 216 28.43 -22.64 -7.19
C LYS A 216 27.85 -23.78 -6.35
N GLU A 217 27.73 -23.58 -5.04
CA GLU A 217 27.30 -24.60 -4.07
C GLU A 217 28.24 -25.82 -4.01
N ASN A 218 29.47 -25.72 -4.54
CA ASN A 218 30.49 -26.75 -4.46
C ASN A 218 31.27 -26.67 -3.16
N PHE A 219 30.59 -26.84 -2.03
CA PHE A 219 31.14 -26.56 -0.68
C PHE A 219 32.36 -27.42 -0.34
N SER A 220 32.39 -28.68 -0.76
CA SER A 220 33.54 -29.57 -0.53
C SER A 220 34.82 -29.10 -1.24
N GLU A 221 34.71 -28.59 -2.49
CA GLU A 221 35.88 -28.06 -3.20
C GLU A 221 36.28 -26.69 -2.63
N ALA A 222 35.32 -25.87 -2.23
CA ALA A 222 35.59 -24.62 -1.52
C ALA A 222 36.36 -24.87 -0.21
N GLU A 223 35.97 -25.88 0.58
CA GLU A 223 36.65 -26.26 1.83
C GLU A 223 38.08 -26.69 1.57
N LYS A 224 38.32 -27.50 0.54
CA LYS A 224 39.67 -27.93 0.14
C LYS A 224 40.58 -26.78 -0.21
N LEU A 225 40.10 -25.85 -1.05
CA LEU A 225 40.86 -24.66 -1.43
C LEU A 225 41.18 -23.76 -0.23
N ILE A 226 40.25 -23.62 0.71
CA ILE A 226 40.42 -22.82 1.92
C ILE A 226 41.51 -23.41 2.83
N LYS A 227 41.61 -24.73 2.93
CA LYS A 227 42.65 -25.40 3.73
C LYS A 227 44.07 -25.10 3.24
N ASP A 228 44.24 -24.81 1.98
CA ASP A 228 45.53 -24.47 1.38
C ASP A 228 45.94 -22.99 1.53
N ILE A 229 45.08 -22.19 2.18
CA ILE A 229 45.33 -20.76 2.43
C ILE A 229 46.08 -20.61 3.76
N ASP A 230 47.28 -20.12 3.70
CA ASP A 230 48.14 -19.82 4.85
C ASP A 230 48.47 -18.30 4.86
N ILE A 231 47.76 -17.57 5.71
CA ILE A 231 47.95 -16.12 5.85
C ILE A 231 48.42 -15.83 7.28
N SER A 232 49.65 -15.28 7.40
CA SER A 232 50.09 -14.72 8.69
C SER A 232 49.25 -13.49 9.06
N ILE A 233 48.71 -13.49 10.28
CA ILE A 233 47.78 -12.47 10.74
C ILE A 233 48.55 -11.28 11.30
N ASP A 234 48.50 -10.13 10.60
CA ASP A 234 49.02 -8.85 11.06
C ASP A 234 47.99 -7.74 10.74
N LYS A 235 48.23 -6.49 11.14
CA LYS A 235 47.32 -5.36 10.85
C LYS A 235 47.01 -5.18 9.39
N ARG A 236 47.90 -5.53 8.48
CA ARG A 236 47.73 -5.39 7.02
C ARG A 236 46.83 -6.47 6.43
N THR A 237 46.80 -7.63 7.09
CA THR A 237 46.02 -8.80 6.63
C THR A 237 44.69 -8.95 7.38
N ALA A 238 44.35 -8.09 8.36
CA ALA A 238 43.14 -8.19 9.20
C ALA A 238 41.85 -8.32 8.38
N LYS A 239 41.67 -7.51 7.33
CA LYS A 239 40.50 -7.58 6.44
C LYS A 239 40.43 -8.87 5.63
N ILE A 240 41.56 -9.40 5.19
CA ILE A 240 41.65 -10.69 4.49
C ILE A 240 41.29 -11.82 5.44
N HIS A 241 41.78 -11.76 6.68
CA HIS A 241 41.44 -12.71 7.73
C HIS A 241 39.94 -12.72 7.98
N THR A 242 39.32 -11.56 8.15
CA THR A 242 37.86 -11.47 8.32
C THR A 242 37.12 -12.13 7.16
N SER A 243 37.49 -11.87 5.92
CA SER A 243 36.87 -12.47 4.73
C SER A 243 37.07 -13.99 4.67
N LEU A 244 38.23 -14.50 5.07
CA LEU A 244 38.56 -15.91 5.09
C LEU A 244 37.75 -16.66 6.14
N GLU A 245 37.73 -16.16 7.38
CA GLU A 245 36.95 -16.80 8.46
C GLU A 245 35.45 -16.78 8.19
N SER A 246 34.96 -15.69 7.62
CA SER A 246 33.56 -15.61 7.15
C SER A 246 33.27 -16.63 6.05
N LEU A 247 34.19 -16.85 5.12
CA LEU A 247 33.99 -17.86 4.07
C LEU A 247 34.08 -19.28 4.65
N ARG A 248 35.01 -19.56 5.57
CA ARG A 248 35.11 -20.83 6.31
C ARG A 248 33.79 -21.17 7.02
N PHE A 249 33.25 -20.20 7.72
CA PHE A 249 31.94 -20.33 8.39
C PHE A 249 30.83 -20.69 7.40
N ASN A 250 30.68 -19.92 6.32
CA ASN A 250 29.62 -20.12 5.33
C ASN A 250 29.75 -21.46 4.60
N VAL A 251 30.96 -21.94 4.34
CA VAL A 251 31.21 -23.26 3.75
C VAL A 251 30.77 -24.38 4.70
N GLN A 252 31.07 -24.26 6.02
CA GLN A 252 30.59 -25.25 6.98
C GLN A 252 29.07 -25.25 7.13
N ILE A 253 28.41 -24.09 6.97
CA ILE A 253 26.93 -24.03 6.90
C ILE A 253 26.42 -24.78 5.68
N GLY A 254 27.03 -24.55 4.50
CA GLY A 254 26.68 -25.28 3.28
C GLY A 254 26.89 -26.81 3.39
N LEU A 255 27.87 -27.24 4.20
CA LEU A 255 28.11 -28.65 4.54
C LEU A 255 27.24 -29.16 5.71
N GLU A 256 26.36 -28.34 6.26
CA GLU A 256 25.51 -28.63 7.42
C GLU A 256 26.27 -28.95 8.70
N ASN A 257 27.54 -28.52 8.80
CA ASN A 257 28.42 -28.75 9.98
C ASN A 257 28.33 -27.56 10.95
N PHE A 258 27.17 -27.37 11.63
CA PHE A 258 26.89 -26.19 12.45
C PHE A 258 27.82 -26.04 13.64
N ASP A 259 28.20 -27.13 14.32
CA ASP A 259 29.12 -27.10 15.46
C ASP A 259 30.49 -26.59 15.05
N THR A 260 30.97 -27.03 13.87
CA THR A 260 32.24 -26.57 13.32
C THR A 260 32.17 -25.09 12.93
N ALA A 261 31.05 -24.66 12.34
CA ALA A 261 30.80 -23.25 12.00
C ALA A 261 30.85 -22.36 13.25
N ILE A 262 30.19 -22.76 14.35
CA ILE A 262 30.21 -22.02 15.63
C ILE A 262 31.63 -22.01 16.22
N SER A 263 32.37 -23.12 16.15
CA SER A 263 33.77 -23.22 16.63
C SER A 263 34.70 -22.28 15.85
N ILE A 264 34.52 -22.15 14.52
CA ILE A 264 35.27 -21.22 13.67
C ILE A 264 35.01 -19.77 14.13
N MET A 265 33.72 -19.38 14.30
CA MET A 265 33.39 -18.03 14.73
C MET A 265 33.87 -17.74 16.16
N ARG A 266 33.78 -18.71 17.06
CA ARG A 266 34.35 -18.58 18.41
C ARG A 266 35.83 -18.26 18.32
N SER A 267 36.62 -19.06 17.59
CA SER A 267 38.05 -18.85 17.42
C SER A 267 38.36 -17.50 16.73
N ALA A 268 37.58 -17.13 15.73
CA ALA A 268 37.75 -15.87 14.99
C ALA A 268 37.50 -14.64 15.90
N VAL A 269 36.58 -14.72 16.86
CA VAL A 269 36.30 -13.63 17.81
C VAL A 269 37.32 -13.60 18.93
N GLU A 270 37.61 -14.74 19.56
CA GLU A 270 38.50 -14.83 20.72
C GLU A 270 39.99 -14.57 20.36
N ASN A 271 40.41 -14.89 19.14
CA ASN A 271 41.78 -14.72 18.67
C ASN A 271 41.90 -13.58 17.63
N ALA A 272 40.93 -12.68 17.56
CA ALA A 272 40.93 -11.61 16.59
C ALA A 272 42.14 -10.68 16.73
N PRO A 273 42.80 -10.29 15.62
CA PRO A 273 43.81 -9.23 15.63
C PRO A 273 43.24 -7.90 16.15
N VAL A 274 44.08 -7.02 16.74
CA VAL A 274 43.69 -5.73 17.33
C VAL A 274 43.05 -4.92 16.24
N ASP A 275 42.85 -4.83 15.20
CA ASP A 275 42.13 -3.97 14.23
C ASP A 275 41.10 -4.78 13.39
N CYS A 276 40.73 -5.97 13.87
CA CYS A 276 39.75 -6.79 13.16
C CYS A 276 38.31 -6.37 13.50
N GLU A 277 37.50 -6.23 12.47
CA GLU A 277 36.05 -5.93 12.62
C GLU A 277 35.26 -7.17 13.09
N THR A 278 35.44 -7.56 14.35
CA THR A 278 34.80 -8.77 14.93
C THR A 278 33.28 -8.74 14.89
N ILE A 279 32.67 -7.57 14.79
CA ILE A 279 31.21 -7.42 14.76
C ILE A 279 30.56 -8.22 13.63
N LEU A 280 31.22 -8.38 12.49
CA LEU A 280 30.73 -9.18 11.36
C LEU A 280 30.60 -10.67 11.71
N PHE A 281 31.44 -11.18 12.61
CA PHE A 281 31.36 -12.57 13.08
C PHE A 281 30.14 -12.80 13.98
N PHE A 282 29.79 -11.80 14.79
CA PHE A 282 28.56 -11.84 15.56
C PHE A 282 27.32 -11.83 14.67
N ASP A 283 27.30 -10.97 13.64
CA ASP A 283 26.22 -10.93 12.65
C ASP A 283 26.04 -12.29 11.98
N GLN A 284 27.15 -12.96 11.62
CA GLN A 284 27.10 -14.30 11.05
C GLN A 284 26.59 -15.38 12.03
N LEU A 285 26.97 -15.33 13.28
CA LEU A 285 26.43 -16.25 14.31
C LEU A 285 24.91 -16.15 14.40
N LEU A 286 24.34 -14.95 14.24
CA LEU A 286 22.90 -14.77 14.26
C LEU A 286 22.17 -15.51 13.12
N THR A 287 22.83 -15.78 11.99
CA THR A 287 22.22 -16.55 10.89
C THR A 287 21.89 -18.01 11.28
N LEU A 288 22.54 -18.53 12.33
CA LEU A 288 22.29 -19.86 12.87
C LEU A 288 21.26 -19.89 14.01
N LYS A 289 20.60 -18.77 14.30
CA LYS A 289 19.67 -18.65 15.44
C LYS A 289 18.62 -19.77 15.49
N ASP A 290 18.07 -20.15 14.35
CA ASP A 290 17.01 -21.15 14.28
C ASP A 290 17.53 -22.61 14.35
N LYS A 291 18.84 -22.82 14.09
CA LYS A 291 19.47 -24.14 14.02
C LYS A 291 20.27 -24.49 15.28
N ALA A 292 20.90 -23.51 15.93
CA ALA A 292 21.79 -23.71 17.07
C ALA A 292 21.56 -22.63 18.14
N ARG A 293 20.29 -22.41 18.53
CA ARG A 293 19.90 -21.31 19.42
C ARG A 293 20.59 -21.38 20.77
N ASN A 294 20.57 -22.55 21.42
CA ASN A 294 21.06 -22.71 22.79
C ASN A 294 22.58 -22.55 22.89
N GLU A 295 23.30 -23.07 21.89
CA GLU A 295 24.76 -22.99 21.78
C GLU A 295 25.20 -21.53 21.60
N ILE A 296 24.55 -20.78 20.70
CA ILE A 296 24.86 -19.38 20.44
C ILE A 296 24.50 -18.51 21.65
N GLU A 297 23.34 -18.72 22.26
CA GLU A 297 22.93 -17.99 23.46
C GLU A 297 23.92 -18.22 24.61
N SER A 298 24.31 -19.47 24.84
CA SER A 298 25.31 -19.82 25.85
C SER A 298 26.67 -19.18 25.58
N LEU A 299 27.10 -19.14 24.33
CA LEU A 299 28.32 -18.49 23.89
C LEU A 299 28.28 -16.97 24.13
N LEU A 300 27.21 -16.31 23.72
CA LEU A 300 27.01 -14.88 23.95
C LEU A 300 26.97 -14.53 25.44
N ILE A 301 26.26 -15.31 26.26
CA ILE A 301 26.22 -15.13 27.72
C ILE A 301 27.60 -15.29 28.34
N ASN A 302 28.39 -16.24 27.89
CA ASN A 302 29.76 -16.42 28.37
C ASN A 302 30.63 -15.19 28.03
N TRP A 303 30.53 -14.68 26.83
CA TRP A 303 31.29 -13.50 26.40
C TRP A 303 30.85 -12.21 27.11
N THR A 304 29.58 -12.08 27.60
CA THR A 304 29.20 -10.92 28.43
C THR A 304 29.98 -10.81 29.72
N LYS A 305 30.60 -11.93 30.20
CA LYS A 305 31.42 -12.01 31.41
C LYS A 305 32.92 -11.92 31.15
N SER A 306 33.33 -11.65 29.94
CA SER A 306 34.74 -11.52 29.55
C SER A 306 35.38 -10.30 30.19
N ASP A 307 36.65 -10.41 30.56
CA ASP A 307 37.47 -9.28 31.04
C ASP A 307 37.82 -8.29 29.92
N ASN A 308 37.55 -8.66 28.66
CA ASN A 308 37.64 -7.78 27.51
C ASN A 308 36.36 -6.95 27.40
N ASP A 309 36.42 -5.66 27.74
CA ASP A 309 35.30 -4.75 27.72
C ASP A 309 34.62 -4.65 26.34
N ASP A 310 35.41 -4.64 25.24
CA ASP A 310 34.87 -4.56 23.88
C ASP A 310 34.06 -5.83 23.52
N LEU A 311 34.61 -7.01 23.84
CA LEU A 311 33.93 -8.29 23.65
C LEU A 311 32.68 -8.38 24.52
N SER A 312 32.76 -8.00 25.78
CA SER A 312 31.63 -8.00 26.72
C SER A 312 30.51 -7.07 26.21
N ARG A 313 30.84 -5.86 25.77
CA ARG A 313 29.89 -4.87 25.28
C ARG A 313 29.21 -5.32 23.96
N LYS A 314 29.98 -5.87 23.01
CA LYS A 314 29.43 -6.47 21.79
C LYS A 314 28.48 -7.61 22.12
N SER A 315 28.87 -8.50 23.01
CA SER A 315 28.06 -9.65 23.41
C SER A 315 26.75 -9.24 24.10
N LYS A 316 26.77 -8.20 24.95
CA LYS A 316 25.56 -7.61 25.55
C LYS A 316 24.59 -7.07 24.48
N TYR A 317 25.11 -6.41 23.45
CA TYR A 317 24.27 -5.96 22.33
C TYR A 317 23.64 -7.15 21.60
N PHE A 318 24.47 -8.13 21.21
CA PHE A 318 23.99 -9.27 20.42
C PHE A 318 23.06 -10.20 21.19
N ILE A 319 23.25 -10.42 22.49
CA ILE A 319 22.28 -11.18 23.29
C ILE A 319 20.94 -10.44 23.42
N THR A 320 20.97 -9.12 23.53
CA THR A 320 19.76 -8.29 23.54
C THR A 320 19.05 -8.37 22.19
N TYR A 321 19.78 -8.30 21.09
CA TYR A 321 19.25 -8.46 19.73
C TYR A 321 18.72 -9.89 19.50
N PHE A 322 19.42 -10.91 19.99
CA PHE A 322 19.06 -12.32 19.84
C PHE A 322 17.76 -12.68 20.57
N ASN A 323 17.56 -12.15 21.79
CA ASN A 323 16.38 -12.38 22.63
C ASN A 323 15.22 -11.42 22.31
N ASN A 324 15.31 -10.68 21.21
CA ASN A 324 14.46 -9.58 20.85
C ASN A 324 13.08 -10.00 20.29
N SER A 325 12.55 -11.12 20.68
CA SER A 325 11.20 -11.53 20.29
C SER A 325 10.09 -10.83 21.10
N ASP A 326 10.40 -10.24 22.25
CA ASP A 326 9.40 -9.69 23.16
C ASP A 326 9.75 -8.26 23.60
N LYS A 327 8.72 -7.43 23.65
CA LYS A 327 8.67 -6.02 24.11
C LYS A 327 9.15 -5.87 25.57
N ASN A 328 10.36 -6.37 25.91
CA ASN A 328 10.84 -6.46 27.29
C ASN A 328 11.48 -5.13 27.71
N GLU A 329 11.00 -4.52 28.79
CA GLU A 329 11.55 -3.31 29.39
C GLU A 329 13.05 -3.45 29.72
N GLN A 330 13.49 -4.65 30.04
CA GLN A 330 14.88 -4.96 30.34
C GLN A 330 15.78 -4.81 29.11
N SER A 331 15.31 -5.23 27.94
CA SER A 331 16.02 -5.05 26.65
C SER A 331 16.16 -3.56 26.30
N ILE A 332 15.12 -2.77 26.54
CA ILE A 332 15.14 -1.32 26.31
C ILE A 332 16.15 -0.65 27.27
N ALA A 333 16.18 -1.04 28.53
CA ALA A 333 17.14 -0.51 29.50
C ALA A 333 18.60 -0.84 29.11
N SER A 334 18.87 -2.08 28.71
CA SER A 334 20.18 -2.50 28.21
C SER A 334 20.61 -1.73 26.95
N LEU A 335 19.70 -1.53 25.99
CA LEU A 335 19.98 -0.74 24.79
C LEU A 335 20.25 0.73 25.09
N LYS A 336 19.53 1.32 26.04
CA LYS A 336 19.80 2.71 26.49
C LYS A 336 21.21 2.84 27.07
N GLU A 337 21.66 1.88 27.90
CA GLU A 337 23.01 1.84 28.42
C GLU A 337 24.06 1.69 27.30
N LEU A 338 23.85 0.75 26.38
CA LEU A 338 24.74 0.49 25.23
C LEU A 338 24.77 1.62 24.21
N SER A 339 23.74 2.47 24.17
CA SER A 339 23.62 3.61 23.25
C SER A 339 24.50 4.81 23.64
N ILE A 340 25.17 4.75 24.79
CA ILE A 340 26.06 5.81 25.26
C ILE A 340 27.42 5.69 24.54
N GLY A 341 27.81 6.76 23.84
CA GLY A 341 29.05 6.83 23.06
C GLY A 341 28.80 6.97 21.56
N ASP A 342 29.91 6.92 20.80
CA ASP A 342 29.93 7.14 19.33
C ASP A 342 30.52 5.92 18.58
N ASP A 343 30.76 4.81 19.27
CA ASP A 343 31.24 3.58 18.65
C ASP A 343 30.11 2.85 17.87
N ILE A 344 30.51 1.85 17.10
CA ILE A 344 29.59 1.07 16.27
C ILE A 344 28.49 0.38 17.09
N ILE A 345 28.76 -0.04 18.33
CA ILE A 345 27.77 -0.67 19.22
C ILE A 345 26.76 0.36 19.70
N SER A 346 27.21 1.57 20.02
CA SER A 346 26.33 2.68 20.40
C SER A 346 25.37 3.04 19.26
N VAL A 347 25.91 3.14 18.03
CA VAL A 347 25.12 3.42 16.83
C VAL A 347 24.09 2.30 16.60
N ARG A 348 24.51 1.04 16.59
CA ARG A 348 23.61 -0.10 16.40
C ARG A 348 22.56 -0.21 17.51
N SER A 349 22.93 0.13 18.75
CA SER A 349 21.99 0.16 19.87
C SER A 349 20.95 1.25 19.73
N LYS A 350 21.33 2.45 19.25
CA LYS A 350 20.40 3.53 18.92
C LYS A 350 19.44 3.14 17.80
N ILE A 351 19.93 2.47 16.76
CA ILE A 351 19.11 1.97 15.63
C ILE A 351 18.08 0.95 16.14
N LEU A 352 18.52 -0.02 16.94
CA LEU A 352 17.63 -1.03 17.49
C LEU A 352 16.61 -0.41 18.45
N LEU A 353 17.00 0.56 19.28
CA LEU A 353 16.11 1.31 20.14
C LEU A 353 15.09 2.11 19.31
N GLY A 354 15.50 2.70 18.20
CA GLY A 354 14.62 3.35 17.24
C GLY A 354 13.55 2.40 16.68
N ARG A 355 13.92 1.16 16.31
CA ARG A 355 12.97 0.12 15.90
C ARG A 355 11.96 -0.20 17.00
N PHE A 356 12.41 -0.33 18.26
CA PHE A 356 11.51 -0.56 19.40
C PHE A 356 10.54 0.58 19.62
N LEU A 357 11.00 1.82 19.50
CA LEU A 357 10.14 2.99 19.62
C LEU A 357 9.07 3.02 18.53
N ILE A 358 9.41 2.63 17.30
CA ILE A 358 8.44 2.51 16.18
C ILE A 358 7.39 1.41 16.49
N ILE A 359 7.83 0.24 16.97
CA ILE A 359 6.93 -0.88 17.32
C ILE A 359 5.99 -0.50 18.49
N ASN A 360 6.48 0.29 19.44
CA ASN A 360 5.69 0.79 20.56
C ASN A 360 4.93 2.09 20.26
N GLU A 361 4.78 2.43 18.98
CA GLU A 361 4.01 3.58 18.50
C GLU A 361 4.53 4.96 18.98
N ASN A 362 5.77 5.00 19.48
CA ASN A 362 6.41 6.23 19.92
C ASN A 362 7.26 6.84 18.79
N TYR A 363 6.57 7.23 17.71
CA TYR A 363 7.19 7.64 16.44
C TYR A 363 8.03 8.89 16.57
N GLN A 364 7.57 9.88 17.33
CA GLN A 364 8.31 11.14 17.49
C GLN A 364 9.67 10.92 18.16
N SER A 365 9.71 10.13 19.26
CA SER A 365 10.97 9.82 19.92
C SER A 365 11.90 8.98 19.05
N ALA A 366 11.35 8.10 18.20
CA ALA A 366 12.13 7.35 17.22
C ALA A 366 12.78 8.28 16.19
N ILE A 367 12.02 9.26 15.66
CA ILE A 367 12.51 10.26 14.70
C ILE A 367 13.64 11.09 15.31
N GLU A 368 13.47 11.57 16.53
CA GLU A 368 14.49 12.37 17.23
C GLU A 368 15.78 11.56 17.47
N LEU A 369 15.64 10.31 17.93
CA LEU A 369 16.78 9.43 18.19
C LEU A 369 17.54 9.10 16.89
N LEU A 370 16.82 8.70 15.83
CA LEU A 370 17.43 8.33 14.57
C LEU A 370 18.05 9.53 13.85
N ASN A 371 17.43 10.71 13.92
CA ASN A 371 18.01 11.94 13.39
C ASN A 371 19.31 12.33 14.11
N SER A 372 19.49 11.97 15.39
CA SER A 372 20.73 12.22 16.10
C SER A 372 21.92 11.44 15.52
N LEU A 373 21.66 10.41 14.71
CA LEU A 373 22.67 9.60 14.03
C LEU A 373 23.07 10.17 12.64
N ASN A 374 22.28 11.09 12.08
CA ASN A 374 22.61 11.70 10.79
C ASN A 374 23.97 12.39 10.84
N ASN A 375 24.82 12.15 9.85
CA ASN A 375 26.18 12.66 9.69
C ASN A 375 27.21 12.13 10.73
N THR A 376 26.86 11.22 11.63
CA THR A 376 27.82 10.63 12.57
C THR A 376 28.41 9.32 12.04
N VAL A 377 27.77 8.71 11.05
CA VAL A 377 28.15 7.40 10.50
C VAL A 377 28.68 7.57 9.08
N GLN A 378 29.91 7.08 8.83
CA GLN A 378 30.50 7.05 7.48
C GLN A 378 30.21 5.74 6.73
N ASP A 379 29.51 4.79 7.35
CA ASP A 379 29.13 3.53 6.74
C ASP A 379 27.81 3.68 5.98
N GLN A 380 27.86 3.54 4.67
CA GLN A 380 26.72 3.72 3.76
C GLN A 380 25.57 2.71 4.01
N PHE A 381 25.87 1.51 4.52
CA PHE A 381 24.84 0.51 4.83
C PHE A 381 24.07 0.90 6.09
N ILE A 382 24.80 1.33 7.12
CA ILE A 382 24.19 1.80 8.39
C ILE A 382 23.38 3.07 8.13
N ASP A 383 23.89 4.00 7.35
CA ASP A 383 23.17 5.23 6.96
C ASP A 383 21.87 4.91 6.21
N SER A 384 21.92 3.93 5.30
CA SER A 384 20.72 3.45 4.59
C SER A 384 19.71 2.77 5.52
N GLU A 385 20.15 2.04 6.52
CA GLU A 385 19.27 1.45 7.54
C GLU A 385 18.59 2.53 8.39
N ILE A 386 19.34 3.54 8.82
CA ILE A 386 18.81 4.70 9.56
C ILE A 386 17.76 5.43 8.70
N SER A 387 18.08 5.71 7.45
CA SER A 387 17.17 6.37 6.51
C SER A 387 15.89 5.58 6.29
N PHE A 388 15.98 4.26 6.19
CA PHE A 388 14.81 3.39 6.03
C PHE A 388 13.92 3.42 7.29
N LEU A 389 14.52 3.34 8.47
CA LEU A 389 13.76 3.41 9.74
C LEU A 389 13.14 4.79 9.98
N LEU A 390 13.86 5.87 9.63
CA LEU A 390 13.29 7.23 9.65
C LEU A 390 12.08 7.33 8.74
N ALA A 391 12.16 6.79 7.53
CA ALA A 391 11.05 6.77 6.59
C ALA A 391 9.84 6.01 7.15
N GLU A 392 10.06 4.84 7.77
CA GLU A 392 8.99 4.08 8.44
C GLU A 392 8.37 4.85 9.61
N ALA A 393 9.19 5.51 10.43
CA ALA A 393 8.72 6.33 11.54
C ALA A 393 7.89 7.54 11.06
N HIS A 394 8.36 8.27 10.07
CA HIS A 394 7.62 9.38 9.45
C HIS A 394 6.31 8.90 8.82
N LYS A 395 6.33 7.79 8.07
CA LYS A 395 5.12 7.18 7.48
C LYS A 395 4.07 6.85 8.54
N LYS A 396 4.48 6.21 9.65
CA LYS A 396 3.58 5.88 10.77
C LYS A 396 3.10 7.11 11.53
N ASN A 397 3.91 8.17 11.57
CA ASN A 397 3.55 9.47 12.13
C ASN A 397 2.69 10.33 11.17
N ASN A 398 2.28 9.77 10.02
CA ASN A 398 1.49 10.44 8.98
C ASN A 398 2.18 11.65 8.31
N ASP A 399 3.50 11.73 8.39
CA ASP A 399 4.32 12.72 7.67
C ASP A 399 4.81 12.11 6.34
N ILE A 400 3.94 12.13 5.35
CA ILE A 400 4.16 11.47 4.05
C ILE A 400 5.35 12.09 3.31
N ARG A 401 5.54 13.40 3.41
CA ARG A 401 6.63 14.09 2.71
C ARG A 401 7.99 13.66 3.24
N SER A 402 8.23 13.79 4.55
CA SER A 402 9.49 13.40 5.17
C SER A 402 9.75 11.90 5.03
N ALA A 403 8.69 11.06 5.05
CA ALA A 403 8.81 9.64 4.77
C ALA A 403 9.33 9.38 3.34
N THR A 404 8.74 10.04 2.34
CA THR A 404 9.18 9.88 0.94
C THR A 404 10.61 10.36 0.76
N GLU A 405 10.98 11.52 1.29
CA GLU A 405 12.33 12.06 1.24
C GLU A 405 13.34 11.09 1.88
N SER A 406 13.03 10.53 3.06
CA SER A 406 13.89 9.57 3.76
C SER A 406 14.04 8.24 3.01
N TYR A 407 12.97 7.70 2.39
CA TYR A 407 13.10 6.51 1.54
C TYR A 407 14.02 6.75 0.34
N LEU A 408 13.99 7.94 -0.26
CA LEU A 408 14.81 8.28 -1.42
C LEU A 408 16.32 8.39 -1.11
N THR A 409 16.67 8.53 0.16
CA THR A 409 18.08 8.54 0.60
C THR A 409 18.65 7.13 0.81
N VAL A 410 17.81 6.10 0.91
CA VAL A 410 18.25 4.70 1.05
C VAL A 410 18.99 4.24 -0.21
N LYS A 411 20.25 3.81 -0.06
CA LYS A 411 21.12 3.37 -1.16
C LYS A 411 21.94 2.15 -0.75
N ASN A 412 22.28 1.31 -1.73
CA ASN A 412 23.24 0.20 -1.56
C ASN A 412 22.92 -0.72 -0.36
N SER A 413 21.64 -0.99 -0.10
CA SER A 413 21.19 -1.91 0.95
C SER A 413 20.18 -2.90 0.37
N ASP A 414 19.96 -4.00 1.08
CA ASP A 414 18.92 -4.99 0.71
C ASP A 414 17.52 -4.37 0.69
N ASN A 415 17.35 -3.22 1.38
CA ASN A 415 16.08 -2.49 1.44
C ASN A 415 15.95 -1.40 0.36
N SER A 416 16.91 -1.22 -0.54
CA SER A 416 16.89 -0.12 -1.53
C SER A 416 15.67 -0.20 -2.44
N ASP A 417 15.38 -1.39 -3.00
CA ASP A 417 14.20 -1.59 -3.84
C ASP A 417 12.89 -1.43 -3.05
N ALA A 418 12.85 -1.92 -1.79
CA ALA A 418 11.70 -1.74 -0.92
C ALA A 418 11.48 -0.26 -0.54
N ALA A 419 12.55 0.49 -0.32
CA ALA A 419 12.49 1.92 -0.06
C ALA A 419 11.95 2.69 -1.27
N LEU A 420 12.47 2.43 -2.47
CA LEU A 420 11.98 3.04 -3.70
C LEU A 420 10.51 2.67 -3.97
N PHE A 421 10.14 1.43 -3.72
CA PHE A 421 8.74 0.98 -3.82
C PHE A 421 7.83 1.75 -2.88
N ASN A 422 8.20 1.86 -1.59
CA ASN A 422 7.42 2.60 -0.60
C ASN A 422 7.35 4.09 -0.94
N ALA A 423 8.46 4.71 -1.38
CA ALA A 423 8.48 6.10 -1.82
C ALA A 423 7.51 6.34 -2.99
N ALA A 424 7.53 5.46 -3.99
CA ALA A 424 6.64 5.54 -5.15
C ALA A 424 5.17 5.39 -4.74
N LEU A 425 4.85 4.46 -3.85
CA LEU A 425 3.49 4.30 -3.34
C LEU A 425 3.02 5.52 -2.55
N LEU A 426 3.84 6.05 -1.65
CA LEU A 426 3.49 7.24 -0.86
C LEU A 426 3.23 8.45 -1.77
N ASP A 427 4.06 8.64 -2.79
CA ASP A 427 3.87 9.70 -3.77
C ASP A 427 2.58 9.51 -4.59
N LEU A 428 2.26 8.29 -5.00
CA LEU A 428 1.00 7.97 -5.68
C LEU A 428 -0.23 8.24 -4.81
N PHE A 429 -0.18 7.90 -3.52
CA PHE A 429 -1.28 8.17 -2.58
C PHE A 429 -1.45 9.66 -2.29
N ALA A 430 -0.35 10.42 -2.23
CA ALA A 430 -0.38 11.87 -2.00
C ALA A 430 -0.88 12.64 -3.23
N ASN A 431 -0.50 12.21 -4.43
CA ASN A 431 -0.78 12.87 -5.71
C ASN A 431 -1.83 12.11 -6.51
N LYS A 432 -3.10 12.18 -6.09
CA LYS A 432 -4.23 11.47 -6.72
C LYS A 432 -4.45 11.76 -8.22
N GLU A 433 -3.87 12.83 -8.74
CA GLU A 433 -4.00 13.21 -10.16
C GLU A 433 -3.02 12.48 -11.09
N ASN A 434 -2.20 11.58 -10.56
CA ASN A 434 -1.32 10.67 -11.33
C ASN A 434 -0.34 11.33 -12.32
N LYS A 435 0.02 12.59 -12.09
CA LYS A 435 0.97 13.36 -12.92
C LYS A 435 2.25 13.72 -12.17
N SER A 436 2.63 12.90 -11.16
CA SER A 436 3.84 13.17 -10.40
C SER A 436 5.08 12.88 -11.24
N GLU A 437 5.84 13.93 -11.56
CA GLU A 437 7.17 13.82 -12.16
C GLU A 437 8.14 13.08 -11.22
N LEU A 438 7.99 13.28 -9.92
CA LEU A 438 8.76 12.57 -8.89
C LEU A 438 8.56 11.05 -8.99
N ASN A 439 7.31 10.58 -9.17
CA ASN A 439 7.03 9.15 -9.32
C ASN A 439 7.75 8.54 -10.53
N ASN A 440 7.74 9.24 -11.67
CA ASN A 440 8.46 8.79 -12.86
C ASN A 440 9.98 8.73 -12.64
N GLN A 441 10.54 9.70 -11.92
CA GLN A 441 11.96 9.69 -11.53
C GLN A 441 12.30 8.52 -10.60
N ILE A 442 11.44 8.23 -9.61
CA ILE A 442 11.62 7.08 -8.70
C ILE A 442 11.60 5.77 -9.49
N VAL A 443 10.59 5.58 -10.34
CA VAL A 443 10.43 4.37 -11.15
C VAL A 443 11.62 4.17 -12.10
N SER A 444 12.21 5.24 -12.63
CA SER A 444 13.39 5.14 -13.48
C SER A 444 14.65 4.62 -12.76
N ARG A 445 14.74 4.82 -11.44
CA ARG A 445 15.85 4.35 -10.60
C ARG A 445 15.77 2.87 -10.22
N ILE A 446 14.59 2.26 -10.38
CA ILE A 446 14.38 0.85 -10.00
C ILE A 446 14.94 -0.04 -11.09
N VAL A 447 15.87 -0.89 -10.71
CA VAL A 447 16.50 -1.86 -11.61
C VAL A 447 15.71 -3.18 -11.64
N ASN A 448 15.18 -3.60 -10.51
CA ASN A 448 14.41 -4.84 -10.40
C ASN A 448 13.09 -4.76 -11.17
N LYS A 449 12.97 -5.56 -12.23
CA LYS A 449 11.78 -5.57 -13.11
C LYS A 449 10.50 -5.94 -12.36
N THR A 450 10.57 -6.84 -11.38
CA THR A 450 9.40 -7.25 -10.58
C THR A 450 8.90 -6.09 -9.72
N VAL A 451 9.82 -5.37 -9.05
CA VAL A 451 9.48 -4.19 -8.24
C VAL A 451 8.89 -3.09 -9.10
N LYS A 452 9.49 -2.85 -10.28
CA LYS A 452 8.98 -1.86 -11.24
C LYS A 452 7.57 -2.21 -11.73
N GLY A 453 7.35 -3.47 -12.07
CA GLY A 453 6.03 -3.97 -12.46
C GLY A 453 5.00 -3.81 -11.33
N ASN A 454 5.37 -4.10 -10.09
CA ASN A 454 4.50 -3.87 -8.94
C ASN A 454 4.03 -2.42 -8.83
N ILE A 455 4.92 -1.44 -9.00
CA ILE A 455 4.55 -0.01 -8.93
C ILE A 455 3.61 0.36 -10.08
N MET A 456 3.87 -0.11 -11.30
CA MET A 456 3.02 0.15 -12.46
C MET A 456 1.62 -0.41 -12.26
N LEU A 457 1.51 -1.62 -11.71
CA LEU A 457 0.23 -2.22 -11.39
C LEU A 457 -0.50 -1.45 -10.29
N GLU A 458 0.18 -1.12 -9.17
CA GLU A 458 -0.42 -0.33 -8.09
C GLU A 458 -0.93 1.03 -8.58
N ARG A 459 -0.18 1.70 -9.45
CA ARG A 459 -0.61 2.93 -10.10
C ARG A 459 -1.93 2.74 -10.85
N GLY A 460 -2.05 1.68 -11.63
CA GLY A 460 -3.28 1.33 -12.34
C GLY A 460 -4.42 1.02 -11.36
N LEU A 461 -4.17 0.25 -10.31
CA LEU A 461 -5.17 -0.13 -9.32
C LEU A 461 -5.70 1.07 -8.53
N LEU A 462 -4.85 2.00 -8.12
CA LEU A 462 -5.25 3.23 -7.43
C LEU A 462 -6.20 4.10 -8.27
N LEU A 463 -5.98 4.14 -9.57
CA LEU A 463 -6.82 4.90 -10.50
C LEU A 463 -8.22 4.30 -10.71
N THR A 464 -8.44 3.04 -10.35
CA THR A 464 -9.74 2.37 -10.55
C THR A 464 -10.90 3.09 -9.85
N SER A 465 -10.62 3.79 -8.75
CA SER A 465 -11.61 4.55 -7.98
C SER A 465 -11.81 5.99 -8.43
N THR A 466 -10.89 6.56 -9.23
CA THR A 466 -10.88 7.98 -9.60
C THR A 466 -11.04 8.21 -11.10
N ASP A 467 -10.35 7.43 -11.94
CA ASP A 467 -10.41 7.50 -13.39
C ASP A 467 -10.30 6.10 -14.01
N SER A 468 -11.45 5.46 -14.22
CA SER A 468 -11.53 4.10 -14.76
C SER A 468 -10.89 3.96 -16.15
N ARG A 469 -10.89 5.03 -16.97
CA ARG A 469 -10.31 4.99 -18.33
C ARG A 469 -8.78 4.98 -18.26
N GLU A 470 -8.21 5.83 -17.44
CA GLU A 470 -6.77 5.90 -17.25
C GLU A 470 -6.26 4.66 -16.47
N ALA A 471 -7.03 4.18 -15.50
CA ALA A 471 -6.76 2.91 -14.80
C ALA A 471 -6.62 1.76 -15.80
N LYS A 472 -7.58 1.62 -16.71
CA LYS A 472 -7.55 0.57 -17.73
C LYS A 472 -6.30 0.67 -18.60
N ARG A 473 -5.98 1.87 -19.11
CA ARG A 473 -4.76 2.08 -19.92
C ARG A 473 -3.48 1.70 -19.15
N ALA A 474 -3.38 2.12 -17.91
CA ALA A 474 -2.20 1.83 -17.10
C ALA A 474 -2.03 0.33 -16.83
N ILE A 475 -3.15 -0.37 -16.56
CA ILE A 475 -3.14 -1.81 -16.36
C ILE A 475 -2.87 -2.57 -17.67
N ASP A 476 -3.42 -2.11 -18.81
CA ASP A 476 -3.14 -2.71 -20.13
C ASP A 476 -1.64 -2.59 -20.46
N VAL A 477 -1.00 -1.42 -20.21
CA VAL A 477 0.45 -1.24 -20.37
C VAL A 477 1.23 -2.21 -19.47
N PHE A 478 0.81 -2.39 -18.22
CA PHE A 478 1.44 -3.37 -17.33
C PHE A 478 1.34 -4.80 -17.90
N ILE A 479 0.18 -5.19 -18.40
CA ILE A 479 -0.05 -6.52 -18.99
C ILE A 479 0.88 -6.74 -20.20
N ASP A 480 1.05 -5.74 -21.03
CA ASP A 480 1.87 -5.81 -22.25
C ASP A 480 3.38 -5.83 -21.91
N GLU A 481 3.85 -5.01 -20.96
CA GLU A 481 5.26 -4.91 -20.60
C GLU A 481 5.74 -6.03 -19.65
N TYR A 482 4.83 -6.59 -18.82
CA TYR A 482 5.16 -7.57 -17.78
C TYR A 482 4.30 -8.86 -17.86
N PRO A 483 4.20 -9.54 -19.03
CA PRO A 483 3.28 -10.67 -19.22
C PRO A 483 3.60 -11.90 -18.35
N GLN A 484 4.80 -11.99 -17.78
CA GLN A 484 5.23 -13.07 -16.90
C GLN A 484 5.29 -12.66 -15.41
N HIS A 485 4.74 -11.49 -15.07
CA HIS A 485 4.76 -11.00 -13.71
C HIS A 485 3.87 -11.87 -12.80
N GLU A 486 4.29 -12.11 -11.56
CA GLU A 486 3.54 -12.93 -10.58
C GLU A 486 2.12 -12.40 -10.29
N ARG A 487 1.88 -11.09 -10.48
CA ARG A 487 0.58 -10.44 -10.28
C ARG A 487 -0.20 -10.22 -11.58
N ILE A 488 0.16 -10.87 -12.66
CA ILE A 488 -0.51 -10.70 -13.96
C ILE A 488 -1.99 -11.10 -13.93
N ALA A 489 -2.32 -12.13 -13.15
CA ALA A 489 -3.70 -12.54 -12.92
C ALA A 489 -4.53 -11.41 -12.28
N GLU A 490 -3.98 -10.75 -11.26
CA GLU A 490 -4.63 -9.62 -10.58
C GLU A 490 -4.91 -8.46 -11.55
N ALA A 491 -4.00 -8.18 -12.48
CA ALA A 491 -4.19 -7.16 -13.50
C ALA A 491 -5.39 -7.49 -14.41
N HIS A 492 -5.49 -8.72 -14.92
CA HIS A 492 -6.64 -9.16 -15.72
C HIS A 492 -7.95 -9.10 -14.92
N LEU A 493 -7.94 -9.50 -13.65
CA LEU A 493 -9.11 -9.41 -12.78
C LEU A 493 -9.52 -7.95 -12.49
N ALA A 494 -8.56 -7.03 -12.40
CA ALA A 494 -8.85 -5.60 -12.27
C ALA A 494 -9.48 -5.05 -13.55
N ILE A 495 -9.00 -5.41 -14.74
CA ILE A 495 -9.65 -5.07 -16.02
C ILE A 495 -11.06 -5.62 -16.07
N THR A 496 -11.29 -6.86 -15.64
CA THR A 496 -12.63 -7.45 -15.55
C THR A 496 -13.56 -6.58 -14.70
N SER A 497 -13.09 -6.18 -13.52
CA SER A 497 -13.86 -5.33 -12.61
C SER A 497 -14.22 -3.97 -13.26
N LEU A 498 -13.27 -3.34 -13.96
CA LEU A 498 -13.48 -2.07 -14.66
C LEU A 498 -14.52 -2.21 -15.78
N LEU A 499 -14.46 -3.28 -16.57
CA LEU A 499 -15.39 -3.55 -17.66
C LEU A 499 -16.82 -3.81 -17.16
N LEU A 500 -16.99 -4.40 -15.97
CA LEU A 500 -18.30 -4.57 -15.33
C LEU A 500 -18.89 -3.26 -14.80
N LEU A 501 -18.07 -2.22 -14.59
CA LEU A 501 -18.51 -0.88 -14.17
C LEU A 501 -18.80 0.06 -15.33
N GLU A 502 -18.46 -0.32 -16.57
CA GLU A 502 -18.76 0.49 -17.76
C GLU A 502 -20.28 0.62 -18.01
N SER A 503 -20.70 1.69 -18.65
CA SER A 503 -22.11 1.87 -19.04
C SER A 503 -22.19 2.24 -20.53
N PRO A 504 -22.71 1.35 -21.39
CA PRO A 504 -23.20 -0.01 -21.09
C PRO A 504 -22.08 -0.99 -20.74
N VAL A 505 -22.41 -2.01 -19.95
CA VAL A 505 -21.44 -3.05 -19.52
C VAL A 505 -20.96 -3.86 -20.72
N ASN A 506 -19.65 -4.03 -20.82
CA ASN A 506 -19.04 -4.87 -21.87
C ASN A 506 -18.78 -6.29 -21.36
N PHE A 507 -19.83 -7.11 -21.32
CA PHE A 507 -19.76 -8.47 -20.77
C PHE A 507 -18.82 -9.40 -21.54
N GLU A 508 -18.74 -9.29 -22.87
CA GLU A 508 -17.84 -10.14 -23.66
C GLU A 508 -16.38 -9.87 -23.36
N ALA A 509 -15.99 -8.59 -23.30
CA ALA A 509 -14.63 -8.21 -22.94
C ALA A 509 -14.31 -8.59 -21.48
N ALA A 510 -15.27 -8.40 -20.57
CA ALA A 510 -15.11 -8.79 -19.16
C ALA A 510 -14.88 -10.29 -19.02
N LYS A 511 -15.64 -11.11 -19.75
CA LYS A 511 -15.49 -12.57 -19.74
C LYS A 511 -14.11 -13.00 -20.26
N ILE A 512 -13.66 -12.44 -21.39
CA ILE A 512 -12.34 -12.75 -21.95
C ILE A 512 -11.23 -12.40 -20.95
N SER A 513 -11.33 -11.24 -20.30
CA SER A 513 -10.35 -10.82 -19.31
C SER A 513 -10.38 -11.71 -18.06
N LEU A 514 -11.58 -12.12 -17.62
CA LEU A 514 -11.75 -13.05 -16.50
C LEU A 514 -11.10 -14.41 -16.80
N GLU A 515 -11.36 -14.99 -17.98
CA GLU A 515 -10.79 -16.27 -18.40
C GLU A 515 -9.24 -16.24 -18.38
N LYS A 516 -8.63 -15.15 -18.83
CA LYS A 516 -7.18 -14.93 -18.74
C LYS A 516 -6.72 -14.85 -17.28
N GLY A 517 -7.43 -14.07 -16.45
CA GLY A 517 -7.13 -13.95 -15.03
C GLY A 517 -7.23 -15.29 -14.30
N GLN A 518 -8.27 -16.10 -14.58
CA GLN A 518 -8.46 -17.44 -14.01
C GLN A 518 -7.33 -18.41 -14.41
N ALA A 519 -6.96 -18.42 -15.70
CA ALA A 519 -5.91 -19.29 -16.21
C ALA A 519 -4.53 -19.00 -15.58
N LEU A 520 -4.26 -17.75 -15.21
CA LEU A 520 -3.00 -17.29 -14.64
C LEU A 520 -3.02 -17.19 -13.10
N ALA A 521 -4.17 -17.41 -12.45
CA ALA A 521 -4.33 -17.28 -11.02
C ALA A 521 -3.60 -18.40 -10.24
N ILE A 522 -2.47 -18.05 -9.65
CA ILE A 522 -1.69 -18.93 -8.76
C ILE A 522 -2.09 -18.68 -7.30
N ARG A 523 -2.17 -17.41 -6.88
CA ARG A 523 -2.49 -17.03 -5.52
C ARG A 523 -3.94 -17.33 -5.17
N LEU A 524 -4.16 -17.72 -3.92
CA LEU A 524 -5.50 -18.05 -3.43
C LEU A 524 -6.47 -16.85 -3.51
N THR A 525 -5.94 -15.65 -3.24
CA THR A 525 -6.67 -14.38 -3.36
C THR A 525 -7.15 -14.09 -4.78
N ASP A 526 -6.32 -14.40 -5.79
CA ASP A 526 -6.71 -14.22 -7.19
C ASP A 526 -7.80 -15.21 -7.61
N LYS A 527 -7.70 -16.48 -7.15
CA LYS A 527 -8.72 -17.50 -7.40
C LYS A 527 -10.07 -17.13 -6.78
N GLU A 528 -10.04 -16.63 -5.54
CA GLU A 528 -11.23 -16.13 -4.86
C GLU A 528 -11.86 -14.97 -5.62
N ARG A 529 -11.05 -13.96 -5.98
CA ARG A 529 -11.51 -12.80 -6.75
C ARG A 529 -12.05 -13.17 -8.11
N ALA A 530 -11.44 -14.15 -8.77
CA ALA A 530 -11.90 -14.64 -10.06
C ALA A 530 -13.28 -15.29 -9.95
N ASP A 531 -13.50 -16.16 -8.95
CA ASP A 531 -14.80 -16.79 -8.70
C ASP A 531 -15.86 -15.74 -8.30
N TYR A 532 -15.46 -14.69 -7.57
CA TYR A 532 -16.34 -13.58 -7.25
C TYR A 532 -16.78 -12.79 -8.48
N LEU A 533 -15.86 -12.48 -9.40
CA LEU A 533 -16.18 -11.77 -10.64
C LEU A 533 -16.98 -12.63 -11.61
N ASP A 534 -16.75 -13.94 -11.62
CA ASP A 534 -17.53 -14.90 -12.41
C ASP A 534 -19.03 -14.87 -12.01
N PHE A 535 -19.31 -14.79 -10.72
CA PHE A 535 -20.69 -14.61 -10.24
C PHE A 535 -21.34 -13.35 -10.82
N TRP A 536 -20.64 -12.18 -10.82
CA TRP A 536 -21.19 -10.93 -11.30
C TRP A 536 -21.38 -10.89 -12.81
N ILE A 537 -20.54 -11.57 -13.59
CA ILE A 537 -20.74 -11.72 -15.04
C ILE A 537 -22.02 -12.51 -15.31
N HIS A 538 -22.27 -13.58 -14.57
CA HIS A 538 -23.43 -14.45 -14.78
C HIS A 538 -24.71 -13.86 -14.18
N GLU A 539 -24.62 -13.04 -13.14
CA GLU A 539 -25.78 -12.41 -12.50
C GLU A 539 -26.66 -11.62 -13.50
N ASN A 540 -26.02 -10.95 -14.45
CA ASN A 540 -26.71 -10.12 -15.42
C ASN A 540 -27.08 -10.85 -16.74
N ASN A 541 -26.50 -12.02 -17.02
CA ASN A 541 -26.60 -12.66 -18.34
C ASN A 541 -27.14 -14.10 -18.31
N SER A 542 -27.44 -14.67 -17.16
CA SER A 542 -27.80 -16.08 -17.02
C SER A 542 -29.17 -16.27 -16.36
N SER A 543 -29.68 -17.49 -16.41
CA SER A 543 -30.91 -17.84 -15.67
C SER A 543 -30.69 -17.77 -14.17
N ILE A 544 -31.77 -17.49 -13.43
CA ILE A 544 -31.72 -17.35 -11.95
C ILE A 544 -31.17 -18.64 -11.31
N ASP A 545 -31.57 -19.81 -11.80
CA ASP A 545 -31.09 -21.09 -11.25
C ASP A 545 -29.57 -21.25 -11.45
N PHE A 546 -29.03 -20.76 -12.55
CA PHE A 546 -27.58 -20.80 -12.79
C PHE A 546 -26.87 -19.81 -11.86
N VAL A 547 -27.40 -18.60 -11.69
CA VAL A 547 -26.84 -17.60 -10.76
C VAL A 547 -26.88 -18.11 -9.32
N GLU A 548 -27.99 -18.78 -8.92
CA GLU A 548 -28.10 -19.44 -7.60
C GLU A 548 -27.01 -20.50 -7.41
N SER A 549 -26.79 -21.32 -8.43
CA SER A 549 -25.75 -22.35 -8.39
C SER A 549 -24.35 -21.74 -8.22
N LYS A 550 -24.02 -20.73 -9.01
CA LYS A 550 -22.74 -20.02 -8.94
C LYS A 550 -22.52 -19.33 -7.59
N GLY A 551 -23.53 -18.64 -7.08
CA GLY A 551 -23.42 -17.98 -5.78
C GLY A 551 -23.27 -18.99 -4.63
N ASN A 552 -23.98 -20.11 -4.67
CA ASN A 552 -23.82 -21.17 -3.67
C ASN A 552 -22.44 -21.85 -3.77
N GLU A 553 -21.93 -22.10 -4.97
CA GLU A 553 -20.58 -22.61 -5.21
C GLU A 553 -19.51 -21.68 -4.60
N PHE A 554 -19.63 -20.36 -4.86
CA PHE A 554 -18.71 -19.37 -4.29
C PHE A 554 -18.70 -19.43 -2.75
N VAL A 555 -19.87 -19.33 -2.12
CA VAL A 555 -19.96 -19.33 -0.66
C VAL A 555 -19.49 -20.63 -0.02
N GLN A 556 -19.72 -21.77 -0.70
CA GLN A 556 -19.24 -23.07 -0.22
C GLN A 556 -17.71 -23.19 -0.33
N LYS A 557 -17.12 -22.69 -1.42
CA LYS A 557 -15.68 -22.73 -1.67
C LYS A 557 -14.92 -21.70 -0.82
N TRP A 558 -15.53 -20.53 -0.58
CA TRP A 558 -14.94 -19.39 0.13
C TRP A 558 -15.77 -18.91 1.33
N PRO A 559 -16.03 -19.77 2.33
CA PRO A 559 -16.95 -19.44 3.42
C PRO A 559 -16.45 -18.25 4.28
N ASN A 560 -15.14 -18.05 4.37
CA ASN A 560 -14.53 -16.96 5.15
C ASN A 560 -14.21 -15.72 4.31
N SER A 561 -14.60 -15.68 3.04
CA SER A 561 -14.42 -14.53 2.18
C SER A 561 -15.22 -13.31 2.68
N PRO A 562 -14.65 -12.10 2.65
CA PRO A 562 -15.40 -10.87 2.91
C PRO A 562 -16.52 -10.63 1.90
N HIS A 563 -16.48 -11.28 0.73
CA HIS A 563 -17.48 -11.20 -0.34
C HIS A 563 -18.64 -12.20 -0.16
N SER A 564 -18.50 -13.23 0.65
CA SER A 564 -19.55 -14.25 0.84
C SER A 564 -20.85 -13.67 1.40
N PRO A 565 -20.83 -12.73 2.36
CA PRO A 565 -22.05 -12.03 2.79
C PRO A 565 -22.71 -11.23 1.65
N GLU A 566 -21.90 -10.61 0.77
CA GLU A 566 -22.42 -9.84 -0.36
C GLU A 566 -23.13 -10.73 -1.38
N ILE A 567 -22.52 -11.86 -1.73
CA ILE A 567 -23.14 -12.86 -2.61
C ILE A 567 -24.45 -13.38 -2.03
N ARG A 568 -24.49 -13.70 -0.73
CA ARG A 568 -25.75 -14.11 -0.05
C ARG A 568 -26.81 -13.03 -0.08
N MET A 569 -26.41 -11.78 0.16
CA MET A 569 -27.31 -10.64 0.08
C MET A 569 -27.89 -10.52 -1.33
N ARG A 570 -27.04 -10.61 -2.35
CA ARG A 570 -27.46 -10.48 -3.75
C ARG A 570 -28.40 -11.61 -4.19
N LEU A 571 -28.12 -12.85 -3.80
CA LEU A 571 -29.03 -13.97 -4.06
C LEU A 571 -30.40 -13.73 -3.41
N GLY A 572 -30.44 -13.27 -2.17
CA GLY A 572 -31.67 -12.91 -1.49
C GLY A 572 -32.44 -11.80 -2.24
N GLU A 573 -31.76 -10.76 -2.71
CA GLU A 573 -32.34 -9.65 -3.49
C GLU A 573 -32.92 -10.14 -4.83
N ILE A 574 -32.19 -10.99 -5.56
CA ILE A 574 -32.65 -11.58 -6.84
C ILE A 574 -33.96 -12.35 -6.64
N PHE A 575 -34.03 -13.25 -5.64
CA PHE A 575 -35.23 -14.01 -5.36
C PHE A 575 -36.39 -13.11 -4.87
N TYR A 576 -36.07 -12.09 -4.05
CA TYR A 576 -37.05 -11.13 -3.59
C TYR A 576 -37.70 -10.37 -4.76
N LEU A 577 -36.92 -9.88 -5.71
CA LEU A 577 -37.37 -9.18 -6.92
C LEU A 577 -38.21 -10.11 -7.85
N ASN A 578 -37.83 -11.39 -7.90
CA ASN A 578 -38.58 -12.40 -8.64
C ASN A 578 -39.77 -12.98 -7.90
N LYS A 579 -40.08 -12.44 -6.70
CA LYS A 579 -41.23 -12.85 -5.86
C LYS A 579 -41.15 -14.28 -5.31
N ASP A 580 -39.99 -14.92 -5.38
CA ASP A 580 -39.72 -16.17 -4.66
C ASP A 580 -39.27 -15.84 -3.24
N TYR A 581 -40.25 -15.46 -2.43
CA TYR A 581 -39.98 -14.99 -1.08
C TYR A 581 -39.47 -16.09 -0.14
N SER A 582 -39.73 -17.35 -0.45
CA SER A 582 -39.20 -18.49 0.33
C SER A 582 -37.71 -18.64 0.16
N LYS A 583 -37.22 -18.60 -1.10
CA LYS A 583 -35.77 -18.64 -1.39
C LYS A 583 -35.07 -17.34 -0.94
N ALA A 584 -35.74 -16.20 -1.09
CA ALA A 584 -35.23 -14.93 -0.57
C ALA A 584 -34.99 -14.99 0.94
N LEU A 585 -36.02 -15.45 1.70
CA LEU A 585 -35.95 -15.63 3.15
C LEU A 585 -34.74 -16.52 3.52
N LEU A 586 -34.63 -17.67 2.88
CA LEU A 586 -33.54 -18.64 3.13
C LEU A 586 -32.13 -18.02 2.97
N ASN A 587 -31.91 -17.26 1.88
CA ASN A 587 -30.60 -16.62 1.62
C ASN A 587 -30.31 -15.49 2.61
N PHE A 588 -31.30 -14.65 2.93
CA PHE A 588 -31.13 -13.62 3.94
C PHE A 588 -30.90 -14.21 5.34
N GLU A 589 -31.59 -15.30 5.70
CA GLU A 589 -31.36 -15.98 6.98
C GLU A 589 -29.96 -16.58 7.07
N LYS A 590 -29.49 -17.27 6.03
CA LYS A 590 -28.10 -17.78 5.98
C LYS A 590 -27.09 -16.64 6.15
N LEU A 591 -27.33 -15.47 5.58
CA LEU A 591 -26.39 -14.37 5.72
C LEU A 591 -26.21 -13.96 7.18
N TYR A 592 -27.28 -13.63 7.90
CA TYR A 592 -27.11 -13.14 9.28
C TYR A 592 -26.76 -14.26 10.28
N THR A 593 -27.04 -15.52 9.96
CA THR A 593 -26.64 -16.65 10.81
C THR A 593 -25.18 -17.05 10.63
N ASP A 594 -24.72 -17.12 9.37
CA ASP A 594 -23.38 -17.56 9.04
C ASP A 594 -22.36 -16.42 9.18
N TYR A 595 -22.80 -15.16 9.01
CA TYR A 595 -21.97 -13.95 9.03
C TYR A 595 -22.51 -12.87 9.98
N PRO A 596 -22.67 -13.17 11.28
CA PRO A 596 -23.32 -12.25 12.23
C PRO A 596 -22.59 -10.91 12.43
N ASN A 597 -21.27 -10.90 12.19
CA ASN A 597 -20.43 -9.70 12.30
C ASN A 597 -20.35 -8.88 11.00
N SER A 598 -21.00 -9.33 9.92
CA SER A 598 -21.02 -8.57 8.67
C SER A 598 -21.86 -7.30 8.82
N ILE A 599 -21.40 -6.21 8.22
CA ILE A 599 -22.18 -4.96 8.11
C ILE A 599 -23.55 -5.16 7.42
N LEU A 600 -23.68 -6.24 6.63
CA LEU A 600 -24.92 -6.61 5.95
C LEU A 600 -25.88 -7.44 6.82
N ALA A 601 -25.42 -7.99 7.95
CA ALA A 601 -26.22 -8.92 8.76
C ALA A 601 -27.56 -8.31 9.22
N MET A 602 -27.53 -7.10 9.74
CA MET A 602 -28.75 -6.43 10.21
C MET A 602 -29.69 -6.06 9.07
N ARG A 603 -29.14 -5.62 7.93
CA ARG A 603 -29.90 -5.35 6.71
C ARG A 603 -30.53 -6.63 6.17
N SER A 604 -29.79 -7.72 6.17
CA SER A 604 -30.27 -9.03 5.75
C SER A 604 -31.42 -9.52 6.64
N MET A 605 -31.30 -9.40 7.95
CA MET A 605 -32.36 -9.77 8.88
C MET A 605 -33.65 -8.96 8.63
N TYR A 606 -33.52 -7.67 8.31
CA TYR A 606 -34.65 -6.82 7.94
C TYR A 606 -35.35 -7.30 6.65
N PHE A 607 -34.53 -7.64 5.60
CA PHE A 607 -35.10 -8.18 4.35
C PHE A 607 -35.64 -9.61 4.51
N ALA A 608 -35.05 -10.42 5.38
CA ALA A 608 -35.61 -11.72 5.76
C ALA A 608 -37.01 -11.57 6.36
N ALA A 609 -37.20 -10.61 7.28
CA ALA A 609 -38.49 -10.30 7.85
C ALA A 609 -39.51 -9.85 6.79
N HIS A 610 -39.11 -9.02 5.83
CA HIS A 610 -39.97 -8.64 4.72
C HIS A 610 -40.32 -9.82 3.82
N SER A 611 -39.34 -10.67 3.50
CA SER A 611 -39.55 -11.88 2.71
C SER A 611 -40.57 -12.83 3.43
N ALA A 612 -40.35 -13.09 4.71
CA ALA A 612 -41.25 -13.91 5.54
C ALA A 612 -42.69 -13.36 5.54
N LYS A 613 -42.86 -12.04 5.71
CA LYS A 613 -44.17 -11.39 5.65
C LYS A 613 -44.86 -11.59 4.29
N LEU A 614 -44.11 -11.55 3.19
CA LEU A 614 -44.60 -11.64 1.83
C LEU A 614 -44.92 -13.09 1.37
N THR A 615 -44.56 -14.13 2.14
CA THR A 615 -45.05 -15.49 1.92
C THR A 615 -46.54 -15.63 2.16
N LEU A 616 -47.13 -14.68 2.90
CA LEU A 616 -48.55 -14.62 3.25
C LEU A 616 -49.04 -15.86 4.03
N THR A 617 -48.17 -16.69 4.56
CA THR A 617 -48.51 -17.81 5.44
C THR A 617 -48.54 -17.36 6.91
N GLU A 618 -49.30 -18.01 7.78
CA GLU A 618 -49.30 -17.68 9.19
C GLU A 618 -47.93 -17.85 9.84
N GLU A 619 -47.22 -18.92 9.51
CA GLU A 619 -45.85 -19.16 9.95
C GLU A 619 -44.89 -18.07 9.46
N GLY A 620 -45.02 -17.63 8.19
CA GLY A 620 -44.25 -16.52 7.64
C GLY A 620 -44.48 -15.20 8.36
N ILE A 621 -45.73 -14.91 8.73
CA ILE A 621 -46.08 -13.70 9.48
C ILE A 621 -45.48 -13.74 10.89
N GLU A 622 -45.58 -14.88 11.62
CA GLU A 622 -44.95 -15.03 12.94
C GLU A 622 -43.43 -14.94 12.87
N ARG A 623 -42.83 -15.55 11.83
CA ARG A 623 -41.38 -15.39 11.56
C ARG A 623 -40.99 -13.94 11.29
N ALA A 624 -41.80 -13.22 10.52
CA ALA A 624 -41.58 -11.80 10.24
C ALA A 624 -41.63 -10.96 11.54
N LEU A 625 -42.60 -11.19 12.40
CA LEU A 625 -42.70 -10.50 13.70
C LEU A 625 -41.49 -10.76 14.58
N THR A 626 -41.01 -12.01 14.64
CA THR A 626 -39.83 -12.39 15.41
C THR A 626 -38.55 -11.70 14.88
N LEU A 627 -38.38 -11.65 13.56
CA LEU A 627 -37.25 -11.01 12.94
C LEU A 627 -37.29 -9.47 13.06
N PHE A 628 -38.47 -8.86 12.83
CA PHE A 628 -38.62 -7.42 13.06
C PHE A 628 -38.43 -7.04 14.53
N GLN A 629 -38.79 -7.90 15.47
CA GLN A 629 -38.50 -7.68 16.90
C GLN A 629 -36.99 -7.61 17.12
N LYS A 630 -36.24 -8.58 16.63
CA LYS A 630 -34.75 -8.58 16.74
C LYS A 630 -34.10 -7.34 16.10
N VAL A 631 -34.58 -6.95 14.91
CA VAL A 631 -34.06 -5.72 14.24
C VAL A 631 -34.44 -4.47 15.06
N SER A 632 -35.61 -4.43 15.67
CA SER A 632 -36.07 -3.29 16.46
C SER A 632 -35.28 -3.07 17.76
N GLU A 633 -34.65 -4.12 18.27
CA GLU A 633 -33.75 -4.09 19.45
C GLU A 633 -32.32 -3.66 19.13
N SER A 634 -32.00 -3.47 17.86
CA SER A 634 -30.66 -3.03 17.45
C SER A 634 -30.51 -1.51 17.46
N GLU A 635 -29.30 -1.01 17.60
CA GLU A 635 -28.95 0.43 17.51
C GLU A 635 -28.96 0.97 16.07
N SER A 636 -29.45 0.20 15.11
CA SER A 636 -29.48 0.54 13.70
C SER A 636 -30.64 1.48 13.36
N GLN A 637 -30.44 2.35 12.34
CA GLN A 637 -31.56 3.14 11.77
C GLN A 637 -32.72 2.26 11.21
N LEU A 638 -32.44 0.97 10.95
CA LEU A 638 -33.48 0.02 10.55
C LEU A 638 -34.42 -0.36 11.69
N SER A 639 -34.02 -0.16 12.96
CA SER A 639 -34.86 -0.43 14.14
C SER A 639 -36.19 0.30 14.06
N TYR A 640 -36.18 1.58 13.72
CA TYR A 640 -37.42 2.37 13.59
C TYR A 640 -38.33 1.89 12.45
N LYS A 641 -37.72 1.44 11.34
CA LYS A 641 -38.45 0.85 10.22
C LYS A 641 -39.04 -0.50 10.61
N ALA A 642 -38.32 -1.31 11.40
CA ALA A 642 -38.79 -2.60 11.88
C ALA A 642 -39.97 -2.46 12.83
N ILE A 643 -39.93 -1.49 13.77
CA ILE A 643 -41.05 -1.18 14.65
C ILE A 643 -42.29 -0.80 13.83
N LEU A 644 -42.12 0.01 12.78
CA LEU A 644 -43.20 0.42 11.91
C LEU A 644 -43.82 -0.76 11.16
N GLU A 645 -43.01 -1.67 10.61
CA GLU A 645 -43.50 -2.88 9.94
C GLU A 645 -44.20 -3.85 10.92
N LYS A 646 -43.65 -3.99 12.12
CA LYS A 646 -44.27 -4.77 13.20
C LYS A 646 -45.67 -4.20 13.54
N ALA A 647 -45.77 -2.89 13.72
CA ALA A 647 -47.05 -2.23 13.96
C ALA A 647 -48.06 -2.43 12.81
N LYS A 648 -47.61 -2.42 11.54
CA LYS A 648 -48.47 -2.73 10.39
C LYS A 648 -48.98 -4.18 10.43
N ILE A 649 -48.09 -5.14 10.78
CA ILE A 649 -48.52 -6.55 10.88
C ILE A 649 -49.53 -6.73 12.01
N THR A 650 -49.28 -6.16 13.20
CA THR A 650 -50.23 -6.24 14.35
C THR A 650 -51.56 -5.58 14.04
N LEU A 651 -51.57 -4.45 13.30
CA LEU A 651 -52.82 -3.85 12.81
C LEU A 651 -53.60 -4.79 11.88
N ASN A 652 -52.91 -5.44 10.94
CA ASN A 652 -53.54 -6.39 10.03
C ASN A 652 -54.07 -7.65 10.74
N LYS A 653 -53.49 -8.03 11.87
CA LYS A 653 -53.96 -9.07 12.77
C LYS A 653 -55.12 -8.59 13.69
N ASN A 654 -55.58 -7.35 13.52
CA ASN A 654 -56.58 -6.69 14.35
C ASN A 654 -56.17 -6.49 15.84
N LEU A 655 -54.88 -6.57 16.15
CA LEU A 655 -54.31 -6.33 17.50
C LEU A 655 -53.96 -4.84 17.66
N LYS A 656 -55.06 -4.01 17.70
CA LYS A 656 -54.94 -2.55 17.59
C LYS A 656 -54.24 -1.91 18.79
N ASP A 657 -54.49 -2.39 20.01
CA ASP A 657 -53.87 -1.83 21.23
C ASP A 657 -52.36 -2.09 21.26
N GLU A 658 -51.93 -3.30 20.86
CA GLU A 658 -50.54 -3.64 20.74
C GLU A 658 -49.84 -2.78 19.67
N ALA A 659 -50.49 -2.62 18.52
CA ALA A 659 -49.97 -1.75 17.46
C ALA A 659 -49.79 -0.30 17.91
N ILE A 660 -50.81 0.25 18.62
CA ILE A 660 -50.75 1.61 19.17
C ILE A 660 -49.63 1.75 20.18
N SER A 661 -49.34 0.73 20.99
CA SER A 661 -48.22 0.73 21.93
C SER A 661 -46.88 0.84 21.19
N HIS A 662 -46.66 0.03 20.15
CA HIS A 662 -45.45 0.11 19.31
C HIS A 662 -45.30 1.47 18.64
N LEU A 663 -46.41 2.02 18.09
CA LEU A 663 -46.42 3.32 17.43
C LEU A 663 -46.13 4.47 18.42
N ASN A 664 -46.63 4.38 19.66
CA ASN A 664 -46.32 5.38 20.70
C ASN A 664 -44.83 5.42 21.03
N GLY A 665 -44.18 4.25 21.21
CA GLY A 665 -42.74 4.16 21.42
C GLY A 665 -41.94 4.78 20.24
N LEU A 666 -42.41 4.55 19.02
CA LEU A 666 -41.76 5.10 17.82
C LEU A 666 -41.94 6.63 17.70
N ILE A 667 -43.09 7.17 18.02
CA ILE A 667 -43.39 8.61 17.99
C ILE A 667 -42.54 9.37 19.00
N SER A 668 -42.31 8.80 20.19
CA SER A 668 -41.47 9.39 21.24
C SER A 668 -39.95 9.18 21.03
N SER A 669 -39.55 8.39 20.06
CA SER A 669 -38.12 8.12 19.77
C SER A 669 -37.46 9.23 18.95
N GLU A 670 -36.16 9.08 18.69
CA GLU A 670 -35.40 9.95 17.80
C GLU A 670 -35.51 9.60 16.29
N ALA A 671 -36.57 8.87 15.93
CA ALA A 671 -36.84 8.54 14.52
C ALA A 671 -37.04 9.80 13.67
N SER A 672 -36.74 9.71 12.37
CA SER A 672 -36.93 10.81 11.44
C SER A 672 -38.41 11.23 11.35
N ASP A 673 -38.66 12.51 11.04
CA ASP A 673 -40.03 13.07 10.93
C ASP A 673 -40.89 12.30 9.93
N LYS A 674 -40.31 11.78 8.87
CA LYS A 674 -40.99 10.92 7.89
C LYS A 674 -41.53 9.63 8.52
N ILE A 675 -40.72 9.00 9.37
CA ILE A 675 -41.13 7.78 10.10
C ILE A 675 -42.16 8.12 11.15
N LYS A 676 -41.98 9.20 11.93
CA LYS A 676 -42.97 9.68 12.93
C LYS A 676 -44.29 10.04 12.30
N THR A 677 -44.29 10.73 11.16
CA THR A 677 -45.53 11.05 10.41
C THR A 677 -46.27 9.78 10.00
N THR A 678 -45.54 8.77 9.47
CA THR A 678 -46.15 7.48 9.11
C THR A 678 -46.70 6.75 10.32
N ALA A 679 -45.98 6.78 11.46
CA ALA A 679 -46.42 6.18 12.70
C ALA A 679 -47.68 6.87 13.25
N LEU A 680 -47.73 8.19 13.26
CA LEU A 680 -48.91 8.96 13.66
C LEU A 680 -50.09 8.66 12.75
N MET A 681 -49.88 8.56 11.43
CA MET A 681 -50.94 8.23 10.48
C MET A 681 -51.53 6.85 10.74
N LEU A 682 -50.68 5.84 11.00
CA LEU A 682 -51.10 4.49 11.36
C LEU A 682 -51.86 4.46 12.73
N LYS A 683 -51.35 5.21 13.70
CA LYS A 683 -52.00 5.36 15.02
C LYS A 683 -53.39 6.00 14.90
N GLY A 684 -53.50 7.11 14.16
CA GLY A 684 -54.78 7.77 13.90
C GLY A 684 -55.78 6.85 13.21
N ARG A 685 -55.31 6.04 12.24
CA ARG A 685 -56.15 5.02 11.59
C ARG A 685 -56.58 3.94 12.57
N ALA A 686 -55.69 3.40 13.40
CA ALA A 686 -55.98 2.38 14.38
C ALA A 686 -57.04 2.87 15.39
N LEU A 687 -56.88 4.09 15.89
CA LEU A 687 -57.83 4.73 16.81
C LEU A 687 -59.19 4.97 16.14
N TYR A 688 -59.23 5.44 14.91
CA TYR A 688 -60.45 5.59 14.14
C TYR A 688 -61.22 4.25 14.01
N GLU A 689 -60.53 3.17 13.65
CA GLU A 689 -61.10 1.83 13.54
C GLU A 689 -61.58 1.26 14.88
N GLN A 690 -61.05 1.70 16.03
CA GLN A 690 -61.54 1.40 17.37
C GLN A 690 -62.76 2.24 17.76
N GLY A 691 -63.04 3.33 17.05
CA GLY A 691 -64.10 4.25 17.30
C GLY A 691 -65.45 3.61 17.32
N ALA A 692 -65.68 2.48 16.60
CA ALA A 692 -66.94 1.70 16.65
C ALA A 692 -67.25 1.12 18.06
N ALA A 693 -66.21 0.91 18.88
CA ALA A 693 -66.34 0.40 20.25
C ALA A 693 -66.37 1.51 21.30
N SER A 694 -65.78 2.70 21.03
CA SER A 694 -65.78 3.83 21.98
C SER A 694 -65.53 5.16 21.24
N ALA A 695 -66.44 6.12 21.45
CA ALA A 695 -66.38 7.47 20.87
C ALA A 695 -65.11 8.26 21.36
N ASP A 696 -64.59 7.94 22.53
CA ASP A 696 -63.30 8.56 23.01
C ASP A 696 -62.20 8.29 22.11
N LYS A 697 -62.13 7.10 21.44
CA LYS A 697 -61.09 6.75 20.48
C LYS A 697 -61.10 7.63 19.24
N ILE A 698 -62.28 8.08 18.81
CA ILE A 698 -62.39 9.06 17.72
C ILE A 698 -61.82 10.41 18.14
N THR A 699 -62.06 10.82 19.39
CA THR A 699 -61.50 12.06 19.92
C THR A 699 -59.93 11.97 20.02
N GLU A 700 -59.40 10.81 20.41
CA GLU A 700 -57.97 10.56 20.38
C GLU A 700 -57.41 10.61 18.92
N ALA A 701 -58.13 9.99 17.96
CA ALA A 701 -57.73 10.02 16.55
C ALA A 701 -57.69 11.45 16.01
N LEU A 702 -58.67 12.28 16.32
CA LEU A 702 -58.70 13.71 15.93
C LEU A 702 -57.45 14.46 16.43
N LYS A 703 -57.05 14.27 17.70
CA LYS A 703 -55.84 14.86 18.26
C LYS A 703 -54.57 14.40 17.50
N VAL A 704 -54.51 13.12 17.15
CA VAL A 704 -53.37 12.59 16.37
C VAL A 704 -53.30 13.23 14.98
N PHE A 705 -54.42 13.41 14.29
CA PHE A 705 -54.40 14.09 12.99
C PHE A 705 -54.08 15.57 13.13
N ASP A 706 -54.44 16.24 14.21
CA ASP A 706 -54.01 17.60 14.49
C ASP A 706 -52.50 17.70 14.72
N MET A 707 -51.92 16.75 15.44
CA MET A 707 -50.46 16.68 15.59
C MET A 707 -49.76 16.55 14.25
N ILE A 708 -50.24 15.69 13.34
CA ILE A 708 -49.68 15.55 12.00
C ILE A 708 -49.75 16.87 11.24
N LEU A 709 -50.92 17.54 11.25
CA LEU A 709 -51.12 18.79 10.51
C LEU A 709 -50.29 19.96 11.06
N GLY A 710 -49.87 19.89 12.34
CA GLY A 710 -48.94 20.83 12.96
C GLY A 710 -47.48 20.59 12.64
N MET A 711 -47.09 19.48 12.00
CA MET A 711 -45.71 19.19 11.65
C MET A 711 -45.24 20.04 10.43
N GLU A 712 -44.00 20.55 10.50
CA GLU A 712 -43.36 21.24 9.37
C GLU A 712 -42.89 20.24 8.31
N GLY A 713 -42.79 20.70 7.06
CA GLY A 713 -42.25 19.90 5.96
C GLY A 713 -43.11 18.71 5.50
N LEU A 714 -44.36 18.64 5.87
CA LEU A 714 -45.24 17.59 5.38
C LEU A 714 -45.41 17.64 3.86
N SER A 715 -45.32 16.46 3.23
CA SER A 715 -45.69 16.34 1.81
C SER A 715 -47.18 16.67 1.63
N VAL A 716 -47.52 17.21 0.45
CA VAL A 716 -48.93 17.52 0.14
C VAL A 716 -49.83 16.28 0.25
N SER A 717 -49.36 15.12 -0.19
CA SER A 717 -50.07 13.85 -0.08
C SER A 717 -50.34 13.46 1.39
N SER A 718 -49.32 13.54 2.28
CA SER A 718 -49.47 13.24 3.71
C SER A 718 -50.39 14.22 4.40
N ARG A 719 -50.32 15.51 4.04
CA ARG A 719 -51.24 16.54 4.56
C ARG A 719 -52.69 16.24 4.14
N ASN A 720 -52.93 15.96 2.89
CA ASN A 720 -54.27 15.66 2.35
C ASN A 720 -54.81 14.36 2.96
N GLU A 721 -54.00 13.33 3.16
CA GLU A 721 -54.40 12.13 3.86
C GLU A 721 -54.81 12.41 5.30
N ALA A 722 -54.06 13.21 6.04
CA ALA A 722 -54.37 13.56 7.42
C ALA A 722 -55.69 14.36 7.49
N ILE A 723 -55.91 15.35 6.62
CA ILE A 723 -57.14 16.13 6.51
C ILE A 723 -58.31 15.21 6.19
N PHE A 724 -58.16 14.31 5.20
CA PHE A 724 -59.21 13.38 4.81
C PHE A 724 -59.61 12.45 5.96
N ARG A 725 -58.65 11.88 6.67
CA ARG A 725 -58.92 10.99 7.82
C ARG A 725 -59.52 11.73 9.00
N LYS A 726 -59.10 12.97 9.24
CA LYS A 726 -59.72 13.87 10.22
C LYS A 726 -61.16 14.17 9.87
N ALA A 727 -61.45 14.44 8.61
CA ALA A 727 -62.82 14.63 8.11
C ALA A 727 -63.70 13.39 8.32
N LYS A 728 -63.19 12.18 8.00
CA LYS A 728 -63.84 10.92 8.28
C LYS A 728 -64.14 10.72 9.79
N SER A 729 -63.23 11.15 10.67
CA SER A 729 -63.41 11.09 12.11
C SER A 729 -64.55 12.02 12.59
N PHE A 730 -64.62 13.25 12.02
CA PHE A 730 -65.73 14.16 12.29
C PHE A 730 -67.11 13.61 11.77
N GLU A 731 -67.10 13.02 10.59
CA GLU A 731 -68.27 12.36 10.03
C GLU A 731 -68.77 11.23 10.94
N PHE A 732 -67.84 10.40 11.46
CA PHE A 732 -68.20 9.31 12.38
C PHE A 732 -68.98 9.78 13.64
N ILE A 733 -68.60 10.95 14.15
CA ILE A 733 -69.30 11.57 15.31
C ILE A 733 -70.42 12.52 14.87
N ALA A 734 -70.99 12.34 13.67
CA ALA A 734 -72.09 13.09 13.09
C ALA A 734 -71.84 14.62 12.91
N GLN A 735 -70.56 15.09 12.97
CA GLN A 735 -70.20 16.51 12.70
C GLN A 735 -70.02 16.74 11.23
N ASN A 736 -71.03 16.49 10.40
CA ASN A 736 -70.90 16.49 8.94
C ASN A 736 -70.53 17.85 8.35
N THR A 737 -70.78 18.98 9.00
CA THR A 737 -70.36 20.30 8.55
C THR A 737 -68.84 20.46 8.61
N LYS A 738 -68.26 20.09 9.74
CA LYS A 738 -66.79 20.12 9.88
C LYS A 738 -66.10 19.12 8.95
N ALA A 739 -66.68 17.96 8.73
CA ALA A 739 -66.19 17.00 7.76
C ALA A 739 -66.19 17.57 6.36
N LEU A 740 -67.30 18.22 5.95
CA LEU A 740 -67.43 18.84 4.64
C LEU A 740 -66.40 19.96 4.43
N GLU A 741 -66.19 20.83 5.42
CA GLU A 741 -65.16 21.89 5.38
C GLU A 741 -63.76 21.32 5.11
N LEU A 742 -63.38 20.24 5.81
CA LEU A 742 -62.08 19.59 5.67
C LEU A 742 -61.93 18.89 4.31
N TYR A 743 -62.97 18.21 3.81
CA TYR A 743 -62.93 17.64 2.47
C TYR A 743 -62.83 18.72 1.41
N TYR A 744 -63.52 19.85 1.58
CA TYR A 744 -63.48 20.98 0.67
C TYR A 744 -62.10 21.66 0.70
N GLN A 745 -61.44 21.71 1.85
CA GLN A 745 -60.08 22.19 1.98
C GLN A 745 -59.10 21.40 1.10
N ILE A 746 -59.27 20.08 0.95
CA ILE A 746 -58.42 19.28 0.02
C ILE A 746 -58.67 19.68 -1.42
N LEU A 747 -59.91 19.95 -1.79
CA LEU A 747 -60.26 20.34 -3.16
C LEU A 747 -59.70 21.72 -3.59
N THR A 748 -59.65 22.64 -2.63
CA THR A 748 -59.18 24.01 -2.84
C THR A 748 -57.68 24.20 -2.56
N ALA A 749 -56.99 23.20 -2.06
CA ALA A 749 -55.55 23.26 -1.75
C ALA A 749 -54.71 23.56 -3.04
N PRO A 750 -53.70 24.41 -2.96
CA PRO A 750 -52.80 24.63 -4.08
C PRO A 750 -52.18 23.31 -4.55
N ARG A 751 -52.19 23.07 -5.84
CA ARG A 751 -51.54 21.90 -6.43
C ARG A 751 -50.02 22.12 -6.41
N PRO A 752 -49.22 21.16 -5.98
CA PRO A 752 -47.80 21.30 -6.03
C PRO A 752 -47.33 21.43 -7.51
N PRO A 753 -46.27 22.24 -7.77
CA PRO A 753 -45.66 22.22 -9.09
C PRO A 753 -45.14 20.82 -9.33
N LEU A 754 -45.43 20.27 -10.50
CA LEU A 754 -44.98 18.97 -10.94
C LEU A 754 -43.51 19.05 -11.40
N ALA A 755 -42.68 18.10 -10.98
CA ALA A 755 -41.42 17.84 -11.67
C ALA A 755 -41.72 17.34 -13.09
N ILE A 756 -40.82 17.64 -14.02
CA ILE A 756 -40.94 17.24 -15.44
C ILE A 756 -41.14 15.71 -15.47
N ASN A 757 -42.29 15.25 -15.96
CA ASN A 757 -42.74 13.85 -16.08
C ASN A 757 -43.45 13.21 -14.85
N GLU A 758 -43.80 13.91 -13.78
CA GLU A 758 -44.62 13.37 -12.71
C GLU A 758 -46.13 13.61 -13.03
N LYS A 759 -46.95 12.55 -12.95
CA LYS A 759 -48.41 12.68 -12.98
C LYS A 759 -48.88 13.17 -11.60
N PRO A 760 -49.81 14.17 -11.55
CA PRO A 760 -50.30 14.66 -10.28
C PRO A 760 -50.99 13.55 -9.51
N GLU A 761 -50.66 13.38 -8.23
CA GLU A 761 -51.38 12.48 -7.33
C GLU A 761 -52.70 13.10 -6.91
N MET A 762 -53.73 12.84 -7.72
CA MET A 762 -55.09 13.38 -7.50
C MET A 762 -55.96 12.49 -6.64
N ASN A 763 -55.43 11.40 -6.04
CA ASN A 763 -56.19 10.39 -5.32
C ASN A 763 -57.01 11.02 -4.16
N TRP A 764 -56.37 11.88 -3.38
CA TRP A 764 -57.06 12.52 -2.23
C TRP A 764 -58.08 13.55 -2.68
N HIS A 765 -57.89 14.24 -3.78
CA HIS A 765 -58.84 15.19 -4.37
C HIS A 765 -60.13 14.47 -4.82
N PHE A 766 -59.98 13.35 -5.54
CA PHE A 766 -61.17 12.57 -5.93
C PHE A 766 -61.88 11.97 -4.72
N LYS A 767 -61.14 11.39 -3.75
CA LYS A 767 -61.75 10.83 -2.53
C LYS A 767 -62.50 11.91 -1.76
N ALA A 768 -61.91 13.07 -1.52
CA ALA A 768 -62.53 14.16 -0.78
C ALA A 768 -63.76 14.74 -1.55
N GLY A 769 -63.63 14.91 -2.86
CA GLY A 769 -64.70 15.41 -3.69
C GLY A 769 -65.92 14.50 -3.72
N PHE A 770 -65.73 13.19 -3.86
CA PHE A 770 -66.84 12.25 -3.82
C PHE A 770 -67.50 12.18 -2.42
N GLU A 771 -66.74 12.34 -1.34
CA GLU A 771 -67.30 12.44 0.01
C GLU A 771 -68.11 13.78 0.18
N CYS A 772 -67.61 14.89 -0.35
CA CYS A 772 -68.36 16.14 -0.40
C CYS A 772 -69.72 15.96 -1.13
N ILE A 773 -69.64 15.37 -2.34
CA ILE A 773 -70.87 15.10 -3.12
C ILE A 773 -71.86 14.24 -2.34
N ARG A 774 -71.35 13.15 -1.73
CA ARG A 774 -72.20 12.24 -0.93
C ARG A 774 -72.90 12.95 0.26
N ILE A 775 -72.15 13.76 1.03
CA ILE A 775 -72.71 14.50 2.17
C ILE A 775 -73.76 15.52 1.71
N LEU A 776 -73.44 16.28 0.68
CA LEU A 776 -74.33 17.32 0.15
C LEU A 776 -75.58 16.71 -0.47
N THR A 777 -75.49 15.62 -1.22
CA THR A 777 -76.62 14.89 -1.77
C THR A 777 -77.52 14.31 -0.64
N ASN A 778 -76.89 13.77 0.42
CA ASN A 778 -77.64 13.26 1.55
C ASN A 778 -78.40 14.34 2.32
N ARG A 779 -77.96 15.60 2.30
CA ARG A 779 -78.69 16.73 2.87
C ARG A 779 -79.90 17.12 2.02
N GLY A 780 -79.89 16.93 0.71
CA GLY A 780 -81.03 16.94 -0.19
C GLY A 780 -81.67 18.29 -0.49
N ASN A 781 -81.19 19.41 0.05
CA ASN A 781 -81.76 20.71 -0.25
C ASN A 781 -81.19 21.24 -1.59
N ASN A 782 -81.93 22.13 -2.27
CA ASN A 782 -81.57 22.62 -3.61
C ASN A 782 -80.17 23.29 -3.68
N GLN A 783 -79.78 23.97 -2.60
CA GLN A 783 -78.46 24.63 -2.55
C GLN A 783 -77.28 23.63 -2.46
N ASP A 784 -77.47 22.60 -1.60
CA ASP A 784 -76.44 21.54 -1.42
C ASP A 784 -76.37 20.65 -2.66
N LEU A 785 -77.46 20.38 -3.35
CA LEU A 785 -77.48 19.62 -4.61
C LEU A 785 -76.76 20.37 -5.73
N ARG A 786 -76.97 21.70 -5.88
CA ARG A 786 -76.22 22.53 -6.80
C ARG A 786 -74.72 22.52 -6.47
N ALA A 787 -74.32 22.62 -5.20
CA ALA A 787 -72.94 22.55 -4.78
C ALA A 787 -72.33 21.15 -5.08
N ALA A 788 -73.04 20.07 -4.91
CA ALA A 788 -72.64 18.72 -5.27
C ALA A 788 -72.37 18.58 -6.78
N ILE A 789 -73.22 19.16 -7.62
CA ILE A 789 -73.08 19.19 -9.07
C ILE A 789 -71.80 19.96 -9.46
N ILE A 790 -71.63 21.16 -8.88
CA ILE A 790 -70.40 21.99 -9.17
C ILE A 790 -69.15 21.22 -8.80
N ILE A 791 -69.07 20.55 -7.65
CA ILE A 791 -67.95 19.73 -7.24
C ILE A 791 -67.77 18.57 -8.21
N ALA A 792 -68.79 17.89 -8.64
CA ALA A 792 -68.71 16.79 -9.58
C ALA A 792 -68.19 17.27 -10.98
N ASP A 793 -68.63 18.42 -11.46
CA ASP A 793 -68.15 19.04 -12.68
C ASP A 793 -66.68 19.46 -12.54
N GLN A 794 -66.26 20.01 -11.42
CA GLN A 794 -64.84 20.29 -11.13
C GLN A 794 -63.97 19.03 -11.19
N LEU A 795 -64.42 17.92 -10.56
CA LEU A 795 -63.72 16.65 -10.62
C LEU A 795 -63.71 16.03 -12.01
N ALA A 796 -64.79 16.18 -12.78
CA ALA A 796 -64.86 15.70 -14.16
C ALA A 796 -63.85 16.42 -15.08
N ASN A 797 -63.56 17.69 -14.79
CA ASN A 797 -62.58 18.52 -15.54
C ASN A 797 -61.14 18.31 -15.09
N ILE A 798 -60.89 17.52 -14.04
CA ILE A 798 -59.53 17.15 -13.65
C ILE A 798 -59.07 16.00 -14.57
N ASN A 799 -57.90 16.11 -15.17
CA ASN A 799 -57.34 15.01 -15.96
C ASN A 799 -56.84 13.88 -15.04
N GLY A 800 -57.72 12.92 -14.72
CA GLY A 800 -57.45 11.82 -13.82
C GLY A 800 -58.30 10.57 -14.10
N SER A 801 -57.92 9.44 -13.52
CA SER A 801 -58.52 8.11 -13.75
C SER A 801 -60.00 8.03 -13.32
N ARG A 802 -60.43 8.90 -12.39
CA ARG A 802 -61.84 8.93 -11.89
C ARG A 802 -62.66 10.09 -12.43
N SER A 803 -62.15 10.89 -13.38
CA SER A 803 -62.92 12.00 -13.99
C SER A 803 -64.17 11.53 -14.72
N PRO A 804 -64.17 10.38 -15.44
CA PRO A 804 -65.43 9.88 -16.07
C PRO A 804 -66.50 9.52 -15.02
N GLU A 805 -66.11 8.96 -13.87
CA GLU A 805 -67.02 8.67 -12.79
C GLU A 805 -67.70 9.94 -12.24
N ALA A 806 -66.90 11.00 -12.02
CA ALA A 806 -67.42 12.30 -11.58
C ALA A 806 -68.39 12.93 -12.59
N LYS A 807 -68.11 12.79 -13.87
CA LYS A 807 -69.00 13.26 -14.95
C LYS A 807 -70.35 12.57 -14.93
N VAL A 808 -70.35 11.25 -14.84
CA VAL A 808 -71.60 10.45 -14.70
C VAL A 808 -72.40 10.86 -13.48
N ILE A 809 -71.72 11.11 -12.33
CA ILE A 809 -72.38 11.56 -11.11
C ILE A 809 -73.02 12.95 -11.32
N SER A 810 -72.34 13.90 -11.93
CA SER A 810 -72.88 15.23 -12.23
C SER A 810 -74.09 15.13 -13.11
N GLU A 811 -74.02 14.44 -14.26
CA GLU A 811 -75.15 14.24 -15.19
C GLU A 811 -76.31 13.59 -14.48
N ARG A 812 -76.09 12.56 -13.67
CA ARG A 812 -77.18 11.91 -12.89
C ARG A 812 -77.85 12.88 -11.91
N LEU A 813 -77.04 13.63 -11.10
CA LEU A 813 -77.61 14.59 -10.15
C LEU A 813 -78.42 15.71 -10.85
N LYS A 814 -77.99 16.18 -12.01
CA LYS A 814 -78.74 17.15 -12.81
C LYS A 814 -80.09 16.60 -13.28
N LEU A 815 -80.07 15.37 -13.79
CA LEU A 815 -81.30 14.71 -14.27
C LEU A 815 -82.29 14.38 -13.13
N GLU A 816 -81.79 13.72 -12.05
CA GLU A 816 -82.65 13.27 -10.96
C GLU A 816 -83.27 14.43 -10.21
N ASN A 817 -82.64 15.59 -10.16
CA ASN A 817 -83.17 16.74 -9.36
C ASN A 817 -83.70 17.91 -10.24
N PHE A 818 -83.76 17.74 -11.58
CA PHE A 818 -84.17 18.75 -12.55
C PHE A 818 -83.42 20.06 -12.38
N ILE A 819 -82.11 19.98 -12.14
CA ILE A 819 -81.23 21.14 -12.06
C ILE A 819 -80.46 21.21 -13.38
N TRP A 820 -80.78 22.25 -14.17
CA TRP A 820 -80.12 22.52 -15.45
C TRP A 820 -79.15 23.72 -15.31
N ASP A 821 -78.11 23.73 -16.02
CA ASP A 821 -77.20 24.90 -16.13
C ASP A 821 -78.05 26.03 -16.76
N GLU A 822 -78.19 27.20 -16.10
CA GLU A 822 -78.69 28.44 -16.69
C GLU A 822 -77.66 29.11 -17.54
#